data_b90abbb17bc0b98ad930157919ed28b0
#
_entry.id   b90abbb17bc0b98ad930157919ed28b0
#
_cell.length_a   1.000
_cell.length_b   1.000
_cell.length_c   1.000
_cell.angle_alpha   90.00
_cell.angle_beta   90.00
_cell.angle_gamma   90.00
#
_symmetry.space_group_name_H-M   'P 1'
#
loop_
_entity.id
_entity.type
_entity.pdbx_description
1 polymer ?
#
loop_
_entity_poly.entity_id
_entity_poly.type
_entity_poly.pdbx_seq_one_letter_code
_entity_poly.pdbx_strand_id
1 'polypeptide(L)'
;MPRPKKKKLTKIDFSGDFYSDSTSENMEYAVILRSPKIGGKILDITIPNLPEEYEIITAKDVPGTNQIETLNSHIPLFYEDEVTYAGAPIGILVGKDLETLEQLANKIEVTFENTTLEEKPTVLAKRTVTTITQNLESKPEINLNTTQEENTETTEEEKFTTLYHEYTIGLSSKDYHEPCGAYVEYDGKTLSITSPTQWASHLRTNLSKNLKIPREEIKIKKTVSLETETGIIWNNTILACQCAVAAYKLNKKIIIVLSREEQKRFIDHPIPVKVTHTTELRPDGGIYSNHISISVDAGVYNPFLSSFLDRLVIAAMGAYKPENLTVEAVAFRTDSPPTAANILGAESFSFFPLESHIQACCQHLKINPFDFKLKNFFPSYSPNRAKIPFNFDTMSLLPVLENIQKNSDFNRKYFSYSNNPIVNTKAISSIPYRGIGLATAYAGTGFYDSKFDILKQSLGLTLESDGHVIIHAHRPSNSILSIWKKTISEMLEVENSQIKLDTEFDKIDEPEQPDTVAGNITILTQLVKKCCDSIQRQRFRAGLPITVIKKLSKPKKQTWDKETFSGNPYYSLSWGSAVVEVELDPILYSVHIRGIWISVDVGKVLNEKQAKLSILRNVDDILSNLVEGHPLKAEKIQINLVETQSEPKQLGELIYNILPAAFANAVSLVLNKTITKLPLSGDTIYRGITEEWKSHLS
;
A
#
# COMPACT_ATOMS: atom_id res chain seq x y z
N MET A 1 -9.17 4.46 -48.39
CA MET A 1 -8.32 4.51 -47.19
C MET A 1 -8.17 3.10 -46.65
N PRO A 2 -6.97 2.53 -46.48
CA PRO A 2 -6.80 1.19 -45.97
C PRO A 2 -7.11 1.17 -44.47
N ARG A 3 -7.86 0.15 -44.01
CA ARG A 3 -8.21 -0.06 -42.61
C ARG A 3 -6.92 -0.24 -41.78
N PRO A 4 -6.79 0.39 -40.61
CA PRO A 4 -5.63 0.21 -39.78
C PRO A 4 -5.53 -1.26 -39.35
N LYS A 5 -4.37 -1.87 -39.57
CA LYS A 5 -4.06 -3.23 -39.11
C LYS A 5 -4.19 -3.26 -37.61
N LYS A 6 -5.07 -4.12 -37.06
CA LYS A 6 -5.12 -4.44 -35.60
C LYS A 6 -3.73 -4.86 -35.19
N LYS A 7 -3.05 -4.05 -34.38
CA LYS A 7 -1.83 -4.48 -33.67
C LYS A 7 -2.22 -5.67 -32.79
N LYS A 8 -1.68 -6.85 -33.08
CA LYS A 8 -1.73 -7.98 -32.17
C LYS A 8 -1.16 -7.51 -30.84
N LEU A 9 -1.97 -7.53 -29.79
CA LEU A 9 -1.48 -7.47 -28.41
C LEU A 9 -0.43 -8.57 -28.28
N THR A 10 0.81 -8.19 -28.06
CA THR A 10 1.87 -9.12 -27.70
C THR A 10 1.40 -9.85 -26.44
N LYS A 11 1.25 -11.17 -26.54
CA LYS A 11 1.06 -12.02 -25.35
C LYS A 11 2.10 -11.58 -24.32
N ILE A 12 1.65 -11.17 -23.14
CA ILE A 12 2.53 -11.00 -21.99
C ILE A 12 3.01 -12.42 -21.67
N ASP A 13 4.28 -12.64 -21.86
CA ASP A 13 4.91 -13.92 -21.53
C ASP A 13 5.01 -14.00 -20.00
N PHE A 14 4.06 -14.68 -19.39
CA PHE A 14 4.08 -15.04 -17.96
C PHE A 14 4.90 -16.32 -17.74
N SER A 15 5.98 -16.54 -18.46
CA SER A 15 6.90 -17.63 -18.22
C SER A 15 7.66 -17.42 -16.89
N GLY A 16 6.93 -17.41 -15.80
CA GLY A 16 7.48 -17.53 -14.46
C GLY A 16 7.20 -18.93 -13.95
N ASP A 17 8.20 -19.58 -13.38
CA ASP A 17 8.01 -20.84 -12.66
C ASP A 17 7.24 -20.53 -11.36
N PHE A 18 5.94 -20.69 -11.36
CA PHE A 18 5.12 -20.60 -10.15
C PHE A 18 5.33 -21.84 -9.29
N TYR A 19 5.40 -21.69 -7.96
CA TYR A 19 5.52 -22.84 -7.09
C TYR A 19 4.27 -23.73 -7.14
N SER A 20 3.09 -23.14 -7.38
CA SER A 20 1.82 -23.84 -7.51
C SER A 20 1.76 -24.77 -8.73
N ASP A 21 2.61 -24.55 -9.74
CA ASP A 21 2.75 -25.41 -10.91
C ASP A 21 3.76 -26.53 -10.70
N SER A 22 4.40 -26.59 -9.52
CA SER A 22 5.38 -27.62 -9.20
C SER A 22 4.71 -28.99 -9.14
N THR A 23 5.18 -29.91 -9.95
CA THR A 23 4.77 -31.33 -9.93
C THR A 23 5.99 -32.19 -9.69
N SER A 24 5.88 -33.14 -8.79
CA SER A 24 6.97 -34.08 -8.50
C SER A 24 6.41 -35.44 -8.13
N GLU A 25 7.13 -36.47 -8.50
CA GLU A 25 6.78 -37.83 -8.03
C GLU A 25 6.81 -37.89 -6.50
N ASN A 26 5.82 -38.55 -5.92
CA ASN A 26 5.62 -38.70 -4.47
C ASN A 26 5.43 -37.35 -3.69
N MET A 27 4.93 -36.32 -4.33
CA MET A 27 4.53 -35.09 -3.67
C MET A 27 3.17 -35.28 -2.95
N GLU A 28 3.09 -34.74 -1.75
CA GLU A 28 1.86 -34.70 -0.97
C GLU A 28 1.38 -33.27 -0.75
N TYR A 29 0.08 -33.12 -0.57
CA TYR A 29 -0.58 -31.84 -0.30
C TYR A 29 -0.71 -31.61 1.20
N ALA A 30 -0.76 -30.35 1.61
CA ALA A 30 -1.08 -29.99 2.98
C ALA A 30 -2.19 -28.94 3.02
N VAL A 31 -3.10 -29.08 3.97
CA VAL A 31 -4.20 -28.14 4.25
C VAL A 31 -4.10 -27.68 5.70
N ILE A 32 -4.37 -26.39 5.96
CA ILE A 32 -4.27 -25.83 7.30
C ILE A 32 -5.48 -26.25 8.13
N LEU A 33 -5.24 -26.85 9.29
CA LEU A 33 -6.25 -27.07 10.30
C LEU A 33 -6.44 -25.80 11.13
N ARG A 34 -7.65 -25.27 11.10
CA ARG A 34 -7.98 -24.00 11.75
C ARG A 34 -8.90 -24.21 12.94
N SER A 35 -8.65 -23.47 14.01
CA SER A 35 -9.56 -23.50 15.16
C SER A 35 -10.94 -22.99 14.78
N PRO A 36 -12.02 -23.71 15.12
CA PRO A 36 -13.38 -23.27 14.84
C PRO A 36 -13.82 -22.07 15.70
N LYS A 37 -13.15 -21.83 16.82
CA LYS A 37 -13.50 -20.79 17.81
C LYS A 37 -12.28 -20.29 18.56
N ILE A 38 -12.44 -19.19 19.27
CA ILE A 38 -11.52 -18.71 20.28
C ILE A 38 -11.58 -19.67 21.48
N GLY A 39 -10.43 -19.96 22.11
CA GLY A 39 -10.37 -20.90 23.23
C GLY A 39 -9.05 -20.82 23.99
N GLY A 40 -9.02 -21.48 25.15
CA GLY A 40 -7.80 -21.65 25.94
C GLY A 40 -6.88 -22.73 25.34
N LYS A 41 -6.16 -23.44 26.21
CA LYS A 41 -5.23 -24.50 25.81
C LYS A 41 -5.93 -25.62 25.06
N ILE A 42 -5.33 -26.02 23.95
CA ILE A 42 -5.81 -27.17 23.16
C ILE A 42 -5.37 -28.45 23.86
N LEU A 43 -6.35 -29.28 24.23
CA LEU A 43 -6.11 -30.58 24.83
C LEU A 43 -5.96 -31.66 23.76
N ASP A 44 -6.80 -31.59 22.73
CA ASP A 44 -6.85 -32.60 21.66
C ASP A 44 -7.33 -32.00 20.35
N ILE A 45 -6.80 -32.56 19.24
CA ILE A 45 -7.19 -32.26 17.86
C ILE A 45 -7.43 -33.59 17.17
N THR A 46 -8.68 -33.85 16.80
CA THR A 46 -9.08 -35.10 16.13
C THR A 46 -9.86 -34.82 14.84
N ILE A 47 -9.74 -35.76 13.92
CA ILE A 47 -10.59 -35.82 12.73
C ILE A 47 -11.25 -37.23 12.72
N PRO A 48 -12.57 -37.32 12.84
CA PRO A 48 -13.27 -38.61 12.83
C PRO A 48 -12.97 -39.40 11.56
N ASN A 49 -12.64 -40.71 11.72
CA ASN A 49 -12.34 -41.63 10.63
C ASN A 49 -11.18 -41.18 9.74
N LEU A 50 -10.12 -40.60 10.31
CA LEU A 50 -8.92 -40.23 9.60
C LEU A 50 -8.25 -41.50 9.02
N PRO A 51 -8.04 -41.61 7.68
CA PRO A 51 -7.34 -42.77 7.10
C PRO A 51 -5.86 -42.78 7.50
N GLU A 52 -5.24 -43.97 7.59
CA GLU A 52 -3.83 -44.14 8.03
C GLU A 52 -2.79 -43.45 7.16
N GLU A 53 -3.13 -43.14 5.92
CA GLU A 53 -2.23 -42.43 4.96
C GLU A 53 -2.26 -40.90 5.10
N TYR A 54 -3.08 -40.37 6.01
CA TYR A 54 -3.17 -38.94 6.30
C TYR A 54 -2.62 -38.63 7.69
N GLU A 55 -1.80 -37.58 7.80
CA GLU A 55 -1.13 -37.23 9.04
C GLU A 55 -1.46 -35.81 9.49
N ILE A 56 -1.67 -35.64 10.80
CA ILE A 56 -1.84 -34.32 11.44
C ILE A 56 -0.50 -33.89 12.03
N ILE A 57 -0.09 -32.68 11.67
CA ILE A 57 1.12 -32.02 12.18
C ILE A 57 0.69 -30.83 13.03
N THR A 58 1.23 -30.70 14.23
CA THR A 58 0.84 -29.69 15.22
C THR A 58 2.07 -29.00 15.80
N ALA A 59 1.87 -28.12 16.79
CA ALA A 59 2.92 -27.46 17.56
C ALA A 59 3.94 -28.45 18.16
N LYS A 60 3.50 -29.65 18.56
CA LYS A 60 4.36 -30.71 19.16
C LYS A 60 5.40 -31.25 18.19
N ASP A 61 5.19 -31.08 16.90
CA ASP A 61 6.06 -31.59 15.83
C ASP A 61 7.10 -30.58 15.38
N VAL A 62 7.09 -29.38 15.93
CA VAL A 62 8.09 -28.34 15.64
C VAL A 62 9.36 -28.60 16.43
N PRO A 63 10.51 -28.95 15.77
CA PRO A 63 11.73 -29.32 16.49
C PRO A 63 12.38 -28.16 17.26
N GLY A 64 12.13 -26.94 16.84
CA GLY A 64 12.69 -25.72 17.41
C GLY A 64 11.66 -24.84 18.10
N THR A 65 11.62 -23.55 17.73
CA THR A 65 10.66 -22.59 18.28
C THR A 65 9.37 -22.60 17.47
N ASN A 66 8.22 -22.79 18.12
CA ASN A 66 6.90 -22.72 17.50
C ASN A 66 6.43 -21.26 17.32
N GLN A 67 7.25 -20.42 16.71
CA GLN A 67 6.98 -18.99 16.55
C GLN A 67 7.56 -18.46 15.24
N ILE A 68 6.89 -17.46 14.66
CA ILE A 68 7.43 -16.60 13.63
C ILE A 68 7.77 -15.26 14.26
N GLU A 69 9.02 -14.86 14.17
CA GLU A 69 9.52 -13.57 14.65
C GLU A 69 9.61 -12.57 13.51
N THR A 70 8.95 -11.42 13.67
CA THR A 70 8.97 -10.33 12.70
C THR A 70 9.17 -9.00 13.45
N LEU A 71 10.24 -8.27 13.18
CA LEU A 71 10.51 -6.94 13.77
C LEU A 71 10.39 -6.86 15.29
N ASN A 72 10.97 -7.83 16.02
CA ASN A 72 10.92 -7.94 17.48
C ASN A 72 9.52 -8.25 18.06
N SER A 73 8.61 -8.72 17.26
CA SER A 73 7.32 -9.27 17.68
C SER A 73 7.19 -10.69 17.15
N HIS A 74 6.34 -11.49 17.75
CA HIS A 74 6.18 -12.89 17.38
C HIS A 74 4.71 -13.32 17.40
N ILE A 75 4.40 -14.33 16.58
CA ILE A 75 3.11 -15.01 16.52
C ILE A 75 3.39 -16.53 16.52
N PRO A 76 2.54 -17.36 17.16
CA PRO A 76 2.69 -18.82 17.07
C PRO A 76 2.66 -19.33 15.63
N LEU A 77 3.52 -20.30 15.29
CA LEU A 77 3.45 -21.03 14.03
C LEU A 77 2.21 -21.92 13.99
N PHE A 78 1.96 -22.63 15.09
CA PHE A 78 0.73 -23.33 15.40
C PHE A 78 0.27 -22.95 16.80
N TYR A 79 -1.01 -22.58 16.96
CA TYR A 79 -1.58 -22.27 18.27
C TYR A 79 -1.76 -23.54 19.08
N GLU A 80 -1.36 -23.53 20.35
CA GLU A 80 -1.40 -24.66 21.28
C GLU A 80 -2.02 -24.25 22.62
N ASP A 81 -1.51 -23.17 23.26
CA ASP A 81 -1.91 -22.78 24.60
C ASP A 81 -3.16 -21.88 24.64
N GLU A 82 -3.20 -20.85 23.78
CA GLU A 82 -4.28 -19.86 23.76
C GLU A 82 -4.63 -19.50 22.32
N VAL A 83 -5.85 -19.80 21.93
CA VAL A 83 -6.36 -19.52 20.60
C VAL A 83 -7.08 -18.18 20.61
N THR A 84 -6.43 -17.14 20.14
CA THR A 84 -6.87 -15.74 20.28
C THR A 84 -7.86 -15.29 19.22
N TYR A 85 -8.03 -16.05 18.12
CA TYR A 85 -9.01 -15.74 17.08
C TYR A 85 -9.56 -17.01 16.41
N ALA A 86 -10.81 -16.95 15.93
CA ALA A 86 -11.40 -18.03 15.14
C ALA A 86 -10.72 -18.13 13.77
N GLY A 87 -10.28 -19.33 13.40
CA GLY A 87 -9.48 -19.57 12.19
C GLY A 87 -7.97 -19.56 12.41
N ALA A 88 -7.51 -19.45 13.66
CA ALA A 88 -6.10 -19.59 14.00
C ALA A 88 -5.54 -20.95 13.55
N PRO A 89 -4.33 -21.02 12.98
CA PRO A 89 -3.72 -22.28 12.57
C PRO A 89 -3.31 -23.09 13.80
N ILE A 90 -3.91 -24.28 13.97
CA ILE A 90 -3.62 -25.18 15.09
C ILE A 90 -2.84 -26.41 14.63
N GLY A 91 -2.72 -26.62 13.32
CA GLY A 91 -1.97 -27.70 12.71
C GLY A 91 -2.15 -27.67 11.20
N ILE A 92 -1.60 -28.68 10.54
CA ILE A 92 -1.83 -28.99 9.12
C ILE A 92 -2.14 -30.47 8.96
N LEU A 93 -2.99 -30.78 7.98
CA LEU A 93 -3.30 -32.13 7.55
C LEU A 93 -2.56 -32.40 6.24
N VAL A 94 -1.84 -33.52 6.16
CA VAL A 94 -1.02 -33.91 5.01
C VAL A 94 -1.54 -35.19 4.40
N GLY A 95 -1.54 -35.29 3.08
CA GLY A 95 -1.94 -36.48 2.32
C GLY A 95 -1.84 -36.33 0.81
N LYS A 96 -2.22 -37.36 0.08
CA LYS A 96 -2.00 -37.42 -1.39
C LYS A 96 -3.08 -36.73 -2.20
N ASP A 97 -4.32 -36.63 -1.67
CA ASP A 97 -5.46 -36.09 -2.39
C ASP A 97 -6.00 -34.82 -1.73
N LEU A 98 -5.94 -33.71 -2.47
CA LEU A 98 -6.33 -32.39 -1.95
C LEU A 98 -7.83 -32.30 -1.63
N GLU A 99 -8.70 -32.88 -2.46
CA GLU A 99 -10.14 -32.86 -2.24
C GLU A 99 -10.52 -33.58 -0.94
N THR A 100 -9.91 -34.75 -0.72
CA THR A 100 -10.09 -35.53 0.52
C THR A 100 -9.56 -34.77 1.74
N LEU A 101 -8.41 -34.10 1.61
CA LEU A 101 -7.84 -33.26 2.69
C LEU A 101 -8.80 -32.13 3.10
N GLU A 102 -9.37 -31.41 2.13
CA GLU A 102 -10.34 -30.35 2.41
C GLU A 102 -11.61 -30.87 3.09
N GLN A 103 -12.13 -32.02 2.65
CA GLN A 103 -13.28 -32.66 3.26
C GLN A 103 -13.00 -33.14 4.70
N LEU A 104 -11.82 -33.64 4.97
CA LEU A 104 -11.38 -34.08 6.29
C LEU A 104 -11.13 -32.89 7.21
N ALA A 105 -10.47 -31.84 6.73
CA ALA A 105 -10.20 -30.62 7.50
C ALA A 105 -11.48 -29.94 8.00
N ASN A 106 -12.57 -30.01 7.22
CA ASN A 106 -13.87 -29.48 7.63
C ASN A 106 -14.55 -30.28 8.75
N LYS A 107 -14.06 -31.48 9.08
CA LYS A 107 -14.59 -32.37 10.15
C LYS A 107 -13.76 -32.33 11.42
N ILE A 108 -12.87 -31.34 11.54
CA ILE A 108 -11.98 -31.20 12.69
C ILE A 108 -12.78 -31.01 14.00
N GLU A 109 -12.41 -31.73 15.01
CA GLU A 109 -12.89 -31.59 16.38
C GLU A 109 -11.75 -31.14 17.29
N VAL A 110 -11.96 -30.05 18.03
CA VAL A 110 -10.94 -29.46 18.93
C VAL A 110 -11.50 -29.36 20.34
N THR A 111 -10.79 -29.96 21.27
CA THR A 111 -11.10 -29.90 22.71
C THR A 111 -10.22 -28.88 23.39
N PHE A 112 -10.83 -27.95 24.14
CA PHE A 112 -10.14 -26.89 24.88
C PHE A 112 -10.26 -27.12 26.40
N GLU A 113 -9.20 -26.74 27.16
CA GLU A 113 -9.20 -26.77 28.61
C GLU A 113 -10.19 -25.75 29.21
N ASN A 114 -10.22 -24.52 28.66
CA ASN A 114 -11.15 -23.45 29.03
C ASN A 114 -11.65 -22.72 27.80
N THR A 115 -12.92 -22.29 27.81
CA THR A 115 -13.58 -21.72 26.63
C THR A 115 -14.00 -20.25 26.77
N THR A 116 -13.72 -19.60 27.90
CA THR A 116 -14.18 -18.24 28.18
C THR A 116 -13.01 -17.26 28.11
N LEU A 117 -12.62 -16.88 26.89
CA LEU A 117 -11.78 -15.71 26.67
C LEU A 117 -12.68 -14.63 26.08
N GLU A 118 -13.13 -13.70 26.88
CA GLU A 118 -13.70 -12.42 26.42
C GLU A 118 -12.59 -11.38 26.48
N GLU A 119 -11.97 -11.12 25.32
CA GLU A 119 -11.01 -10.01 25.23
C GLU A 119 -11.75 -8.70 24.88
N LYS A 120 -11.61 -7.72 25.77
CA LYS A 120 -11.99 -6.33 25.44
C LYS A 120 -10.89 -5.73 24.54
N PRO A 121 -11.28 -4.91 23.56
CA PRO A 121 -10.30 -4.19 22.73
C PRO A 121 -9.26 -3.47 23.62
N THR A 122 -7.98 -3.76 23.37
CA THR A 122 -6.87 -3.17 24.16
C THR A 122 -6.08 -2.21 23.28
N VAL A 123 -5.77 -1.03 23.80
CA VAL A 123 -4.95 -0.03 23.10
C VAL A 123 -3.52 -0.55 22.98
N LEU A 124 -3.04 -0.69 21.74
CA LEU A 124 -1.67 -1.11 21.41
C LEU A 124 -0.74 0.07 21.16
N ALA A 125 -1.23 1.12 20.51
CA ALA A 125 -0.43 2.28 20.15
C ALA A 125 -1.30 3.53 20.06
N LYS A 126 -0.71 4.67 20.42
CA LYS A 126 -1.33 6.00 20.27
C LYS A 126 -0.34 6.97 19.65
N ARG A 127 -0.82 7.88 18.80
CA ARG A 127 -0.08 9.02 18.27
C ARG A 127 -0.91 10.28 18.44
N THR A 128 -0.27 11.37 18.79
CA THR A 128 -0.91 12.68 18.87
C THR A 128 0.03 13.73 18.28
N VAL A 129 -0.46 14.48 17.32
CA VAL A 129 0.26 15.60 16.71
C VAL A 129 -0.58 16.83 16.82
N THR A 130 -0.04 17.89 17.39
CA THR A 130 -0.72 19.18 17.49
C THR A 130 0.20 20.28 16.95
N THR A 131 -0.32 21.08 16.05
CA THR A 131 0.42 22.20 15.46
C THR A 131 -0.45 23.44 15.50
N ILE A 132 0.11 24.53 15.98
CA ILE A 132 -0.50 25.86 15.93
C ILE A 132 0.40 26.70 15.03
N THR A 133 -0.11 27.07 13.87
CA THR A 133 0.57 28.01 12.98
C THR A 133 0.21 29.41 13.42
N GLN A 134 1.02 30.01 14.29
CA GLN A 134 0.85 31.42 14.61
C GLN A 134 1.04 32.24 13.33
N ASN A 135 0.10 33.11 13.02
CA ASN A 135 0.22 34.10 11.95
C ASN A 135 1.47 34.94 12.21
N LEU A 136 2.53 34.68 11.41
CA LEU A 136 3.72 35.53 11.36
C LEU A 136 3.51 36.68 10.38
N GLU A 137 2.35 37.28 10.38
CA GLU A 137 2.21 38.65 9.89
C GLU A 137 2.67 39.58 11.00
N SER A 138 3.81 40.19 10.78
CA SER A 138 4.38 41.24 11.60
C SER A 138 3.29 42.25 11.95
N LYS A 139 2.84 42.25 13.20
CA LYS A 139 2.18 43.44 13.74
C LYS A 139 3.20 44.58 13.61
N PRO A 140 2.89 45.72 12.99
CA PRO A 140 3.77 46.87 13.03
C PRO A 140 4.02 47.21 14.50
N GLU A 141 5.27 47.48 14.84
CA GLU A 141 5.63 47.99 16.15
C GLU A 141 4.80 49.26 16.42
N ILE A 142 3.81 49.15 17.31
CA ILE A 142 3.05 50.32 17.80
C ILE A 142 3.98 51.03 18.75
N ASN A 143 4.52 52.16 18.30
CA ASN A 143 5.15 53.15 19.15
C ASN A 143 4.14 53.60 20.24
N LEU A 144 4.39 53.22 21.47
CA LEU A 144 3.72 53.70 22.66
C LEU A 144 4.07 55.19 22.86
N ASN A 145 3.27 56.07 22.29
CA ASN A 145 3.09 57.43 22.79
C ASN A 145 2.01 58.12 21.95
N THR A 146 0.73 57.95 22.34
CA THR A 146 -0.27 59.02 22.32
C THR A 146 -1.56 58.54 23.01
N THR A 147 -2.02 59.37 23.86
CA THR A 147 -3.25 59.47 24.67
C THR A 147 -4.53 58.92 24.05
N GLN A 148 -5.26 58.19 24.90
CA GLN A 148 -6.69 57.92 25.03
C GLN A 148 -7.64 58.60 24.01
N GLU A 149 -8.31 57.76 23.20
CA GLU A 149 -9.74 57.85 22.93
C GLU A 149 -10.31 56.45 22.82
N GLU A 150 -11.26 56.12 23.69
CA GLU A 150 -12.07 54.91 23.68
C GLU A 150 -12.95 54.91 22.42
N ASN A 151 -12.54 54.14 21.42
CA ASN A 151 -13.43 53.59 20.41
C ASN A 151 -13.56 52.08 20.65
N THR A 152 -14.67 51.69 21.24
CA THR A 152 -15.18 50.33 21.25
C THR A 152 -15.48 49.94 19.80
N GLU A 153 -14.48 49.50 19.06
CA GLU A 153 -14.67 48.64 17.88
C GLU A 153 -15.17 47.29 18.37
N THR A 154 -16.45 47.04 18.16
CA THR A 154 -17.05 45.72 18.21
C THR A 154 -16.27 44.86 17.22
N THR A 155 -15.41 43.99 17.73
CA THR A 155 -14.82 42.87 16.98
C THR A 155 -16.01 42.07 16.47
N GLU A 156 -16.26 42.11 15.14
CA GLU A 156 -17.13 41.14 14.48
C GLU A 156 -16.58 39.78 14.82
N GLU A 157 -17.31 38.94 15.56
CA GLU A 157 -16.96 37.55 15.80
C GLU A 157 -16.83 36.88 14.43
N GLU A 158 -15.62 36.47 14.06
CA GLU A 158 -15.39 35.72 12.82
C GLU A 158 -16.29 34.50 12.85
N LYS A 159 -17.28 34.46 11.96
CA LYS A 159 -18.26 33.37 11.89
C LYS A 159 -17.65 32.16 11.17
N PHE A 160 -17.11 31.19 11.92
CA PHE A 160 -16.63 29.96 11.37
C PHE A 160 -17.78 29.01 10.99
N THR A 161 -17.54 28.21 9.96
CA THR A 161 -18.39 27.07 9.59
C THR A 161 -17.72 25.78 9.98
N THR A 162 -18.36 24.95 10.79
CA THR A 162 -17.84 23.65 11.22
C THR A 162 -18.46 22.53 10.39
N LEU A 163 -17.60 21.67 9.84
CA LEU A 163 -17.98 20.47 9.10
C LEU A 163 -17.41 19.23 9.79
N TYR A 164 -18.25 18.21 9.96
CA TYR A 164 -17.87 16.91 10.54
C TYR A 164 -18.28 15.78 9.62
N HIS A 165 -17.32 14.87 9.34
CA HIS A 165 -17.61 13.62 8.63
C HIS A 165 -16.78 12.48 9.19
N GLU A 166 -17.34 11.28 9.12
CA GLU A 166 -16.71 10.02 9.47
C GLU A 166 -16.54 9.17 8.21
N TYR A 167 -15.34 8.62 8.01
CA TYR A 167 -14.97 7.88 6.81
C TYR A 167 -14.49 6.49 7.14
N THR A 168 -14.83 5.53 6.26
CA THR A 168 -14.29 4.17 6.27
C THR A 168 -13.87 3.75 4.87
N ILE A 169 -12.74 3.08 4.77
CA ILE A 169 -12.26 2.51 3.52
C ILE A 169 -12.05 1.01 3.70
N GLY A 170 -12.75 0.21 2.91
CA GLY A 170 -12.69 -1.25 2.90
C GLY A 170 -12.35 -1.78 1.53
N LEU A 171 -11.51 -1.07 0.76
CA LEU A 171 -11.02 -1.59 -0.50
C LEU A 171 -10.18 -2.83 -0.20
N SER A 172 -10.58 -3.96 -0.77
CA SER A 172 -9.81 -5.20 -0.65
C SER A 172 -8.47 -5.04 -1.38
N SER A 173 -7.46 -5.72 -0.87
CA SER A 173 -6.20 -5.82 -1.58
C SER A 173 -6.38 -6.65 -2.86
N LYS A 174 -5.40 -6.54 -3.74
CA LYS A 174 -5.30 -7.33 -4.97
C LYS A 174 -5.44 -8.82 -4.73
N ASP A 175 -6.11 -9.50 -5.65
CA ASP A 175 -5.85 -10.93 -5.86
C ASP A 175 -4.38 -11.07 -6.30
N TYR A 176 -3.59 -11.81 -5.54
CA TYR A 176 -2.20 -12.08 -5.89
C TYR A 176 -2.12 -12.92 -7.16
N HIS A 177 -1.09 -12.66 -7.97
CA HIS A 177 -0.89 -13.38 -9.23
C HIS A 177 -0.53 -14.84 -8.99
N GLU A 178 0.12 -15.11 -7.87
CA GLU A 178 0.48 -16.44 -7.41
C GLU A 178 -0.17 -16.66 -6.03
N PRO A 179 -0.86 -17.79 -5.77
CA PRO A 179 -1.43 -18.09 -4.47
C PRO A 179 -0.37 -18.04 -3.36
N CYS A 180 -0.77 -17.68 -2.14
CA CYS A 180 0.11 -17.82 -0.98
C CYS A 180 0.34 -19.28 -0.65
N GLY A 181 1.57 -19.61 -0.26
CA GLY A 181 1.98 -20.95 0.11
C GLY A 181 3.45 -21.24 -0.20
N ALA A 182 3.80 -22.50 -0.26
CA ALA A 182 5.15 -22.97 -0.58
C ALA A 182 5.16 -24.42 -1.05
N TYR A 183 6.16 -24.76 -1.86
CA TYR A 183 6.59 -26.12 -2.14
C TYR A 183 7.91 -26.36 -1.42
N VAL A 184 7.99 -27.43 -0.65
CA VAL A 184 9.13 -27.75 0.21
C VAL A 184 9.59 -29.18 -0.01
N GLU A 185 10.91 -29.37 -0.14
CA GLU A 185 11.60 -30.67 -0.16
C GLU A 185 12.64 -30.70 0.96
N TYR A 186 12.73 -31.83 1.65
CA TYR A 186 13.78 -32.12 2.61
C TYR A 186 14.44 -33.44 2.28
N ASP A 187 15.77 -33.48 2.14
CA ASP A 187 16.55 -34.67 1.75
C ASP A 187 17.29 -35.32 2.95
N GLY A 188 16.94 -34.94 4.17
CA GLY A 188 17.62 -35.37 5.40
C GLY A 188 18.76 -34.45 5.83
N LYS A 189 19.18 -33.51 4.97
CA LYS A 189 20.22 -32.50 5.25
C LYS A 189 19.82 -31.13 4.77
N THR A 190 19.51 -30.99 3.50
CA THR A 190 19.19 -29.72 2.87
C THR A 190 17.66 -29.50 2.80
N LEU A 191 17.20 -28.35 3.21
CA LEU A 191 15.83 -27.92 3.05
C LEU A 191 15.72 -26.99 1.84
N SER A 192 14.98 -27.40 0.82
CA SER A 192 14.76 -26.63 -0.41
C SER A 192 13.33 -26.12 -0.44
N ILE A 193 13.13 -24.78 -0.61
CA ILE A 193 11.84 -24.14 -0.56
C ILE A 193 11.66 -23.31 -1.82
N THR A 194 10.52 -23.48 -2.51
CA THR A 194 10.07 -22.62 -3.61
C THR A 194 8.81 -21.89 -3.14
N SER A 195 8.82 -20.55 -3.14
CA SER A 195 7.74 -19.74 -2.53
C SER A 195 7.74 -18.32 -3.08
N PRO A 196 6.56 -17.66 -3.17
CA PRO A 196 6.44 -16.25 -3.56
C PRO A 196 6.85 -15.29 -2.42
N THR A 197 8.01 -15.54 -1.81
CA THR A 197 8.49 -14.72 -0.71
C THR A 197 9.07 -13.39 -1.20
N GLN A 198 8.70 -12.30 -0.54
CA GLN A 198 9.32 -10.98 -0.73
C GLN A 198 10.41 -10.70 0.32
N TRP A 199 10.63 -11.63 1.26
CA TRP A 199 11.59 -11.45 2.35
C TRP A 199 12.34 -12.76 2.66
N ALA A 200 13.25 -13.14 1.76
CA ALA A 200 13.97 -14.41 1.86
C ALA A 200 14.79 -14.55 3.14
N SER A 201 15.46 -13.47 3.61
CA SER A 201 16.23 -13.51 4.86
C SER A 201 15.35 -13.74 6.09
N HIS A 202 14.15 -13.15 6.12
CA HIS A 202 13.16 -13.38 7.17
C HIS A 202 12.69 -14.85 7.18
N LEU A 203 12.34 -15.38 6.00
CA LEU A 203 11.94 -16.78 5.85
C LEU A 203 13.08 -17.73 6.30
N ARG A 204 14.32 -17.53 5.83
CA ARG A 204 15.47 -18.36 6.20
C ARG A 204 15.75 -18.32 7.70
N THR A 205 15.64 -17.15 8.33
CA THR A 205 15.86 -16.98 9.77
C THR A 205 14.83 -17.74 10.60
N ASN A 206 13.55 -17.64 10.22
CA ASN A 206 12.48 -18.34 10.93
C ASN A 206 12.57 -19.85 10.72
N LEU A 207 12.81 -20.32 9.50
CA LEU A 207 13.03 -21.75 9.23
C LEU A 207 14.17 -22.34 10.06
N SER A 208 15.31 -21.64 10.12
CA SER A 208 16.46 -22.10 10.93
C SER A 208 16.09 -22.23 12.41
N LYS A 209 15.31 -21.31 12.96
CA LYS A 209 14.82 -21.35 14.36
C LYS A 209 13.77 -22.45 14.59
N ASN A 210 12.81 -22.60 13.65
CA ASN A 210 11.72 -23.56 13.79
C ASN A 210 12.22 -25.01 13.66
N LEU A 211 13.16 -25.29 12.75
CA LEU A 211 13.61 -26.65 12.44
C LEU A 211 14.97 -27.00 13.05
N LYS A 212 15.70 -26.05 13.66
CA LYS A 212 17.09 -26.19 14.12
C LYS A 212 18.05 -26.63 13.02
N ILE A 213 17.80 -26.18 11.77
CA ILE A 213 18.68 -26.41 10.62
C ILE A 213 19.59 -25.19 10.46
N PRO A 214 20.91 -25.36 10.17
CA PRO A 214 21.81 -24.26 9.84
C PRO A 214 21.30 -23.46 8.63
N ARG A 215 21.48 -22.15 8.63
CA ARG A 215 21.00 -21.25 7.55
C ARG A 215 21.58 -21.63 6.18
N GLU A 216 22.79 -22.15 6.16
CA GLU A 216 23.55 -22.58 4.96
C GLU A 216 22.94 -23.83 4.30
N GLU A 217 22.22 -24.63 5.06
CA GLU A 217 21.50 -25.82 4.58
C GLU A 217 20.07 -25.51 4.11
N ILE A 218 19.64 -24.24 4.19
CA ILE A 218 18.32 -23.79 3.73
C ILE A 218 18.45 -23.06 2.39
N LYS A 219 17.91 -23.65 1.33
CA LYS A 219 17.89 -23.09 -0.02
C LYS A 219 16.51 -22.53 -0.33
N ILE A 220 16.43 -21.24 -0.68
CA ILE A 220 15.18 -20.57 -1.01
C ILE A 220 15.21 -20.17 -2.49
N LYS A 221 14.30 -20.76 -3.27
CA LYS A 221 14.00 -20.34 -4.64
C LYS A 221 12.81 -19.39 -4.60
N LYS A 222 13.07 -18.10 -4.83
CA LYS A 222 12.02 -17.09 -4.95
C LYS A 222 11.34 -17.25 -6.31
N THR A 223 10.01 -17.39 -6.31
CA THR A 223 9.21 -17.30 -7.53
C THR A 223 9.04 -15.87 -7.98
N VAL A 224 8.49 -15.64 -9.17
CA VAL A 224 8.28 -14.28 -9.70
C VAL A 224 7.08 -13.66 -9.00
N SER A 225 7.26 -13.24 -7.76
CA SER A 225 6.29 -12.36 -7.11
C SER A 225 6.35 -10.97 -7.75
N LEU A 226 5.20 -10.35 -7.96
CA LEU A 226 5.17 -8.95 -8.33
C LEU A 226 5.48 -8.12 -7.08
N GLU A 227 6.49 -7.28 -7.15
CA GLU A 227 6.96 -6.41 -6.07
C GLU A 227 5.90 -5.40 -5.59
N THR A 228 4.75 -5.33 -6.29
CA THR A 228 3.59 -4.55 -5.92
C THR A 228 2.65 -5.26 -4.95
N GLU A 229 2.88 -6.55 -4.67
CA GLU A 229 2.06 -7.35 -3.77
C GLU A 229 2.58 -7.20 -2.35
N THR A 230 2.06 -6.23 -1.63
CA THR A 230 2.60 -5.81 -0.34
C THR A 230 1.94 -6.47 0.86
N GLY A 231 0.75 -7.03 0.69
CA GLY A 231 0.02 -7.72 1.75
C GLY A 231 0.71 -8.98 2.27
N ILE A 232 1.53 -9.66 1.43
CA ILE A 232 2.19 -10.93 1.76
C ILE A 232 3.64 -10.81 2.26
N ILE A 233 4.12 -9.62 2.56
CA ILE A 233 5.54 -9.40 2.90
C ILE A 233 6.05 -10.37 3.98
N TRP A 234 5.28 -10.63 5.03
CA TRP A 234 5.66 -11.51 6.12
C TRP A 234 4.76 -12.75 6.27
N ASN A 235 3.49 -12.64 5.87
CA ASN A 235 2.45 -13.65 6.15
C ASN A 235 2.77 -14.97 5.44
N ASN A 236 3.30 -14.92 4.23
CA ASN A 236 3.66 -16.13 3.49
C ASN A 236 4.80 -16.92 4.17
N THR A 237 5.61 -16.29 5.02
CA THR A 237 6.60 -16.98 5.84
C THR A 237 5.96 -17.99 6.78
N ILE A 238 4.78 -17.69 7.35
CA ILE A 238 4.05 -18.62 8.22
C ILE A 238 3.74 -19.91 7.45
N LEU A 239 3.14 -19.78 6.27
CA LEU A 239 2.76 -20.92 5.42
C LEU A 239 3.97 -21.77 5.00
N ALA A 240 5.04 -21.10 4.58
CA ALA A 240 6.26 -21.77 4.19
C ALA A 240 6.92 -22.51 5.36
N CYS A 241 6.89 -21.93 6.57
CA CYS A 241 7.39 -22.60 7.78
C CYS A 241 6.50 -23.78 8.19
N GLN A 242 5.17 -23.65 8.12
CA GLN A 242 4.23 -24.74 8.38
C GLN A 242 4.44 -25.91 7.42
N CYS A 243 4.55 -25.64 6.11
CA CYS A 243 4.86 -26.62 5.10
C CYS A 243 6.22 -27.30 5.36
N ALA A 244 7.23 -26.53 5.78
CA ALA A 244 8.57 -27.04 6.06
C ALA A 244 8.61 -27.95 7.30
N VAL A 245 7.81 -27.69 8.33
CA VAL A 245 7.67 -28.60 9.48
C VAL A 245 7.14 -29.96 9.04
N ALA A 246 6.12 -30.00 8.17
CA ALA A 246 5.61 -31.25 7.62
C ALA A 246 6.65 -31.99 6.78
N ALA A 247 7.30 -31.29 5.85
CA ALA A 247 8.34 -31.87 4.99
C ALA A 247 9.50 -32.44 5.82
N TYR A 248 9.90 -31.75 6.87
CA TYR A 248 10.96 -32.19 7.80
C TYR A 248 10.55 -33.44 8.59
N LYS A 249 9.36 -33.43 9.20
CA LYS A 249 8.88 -34.56 10.03
C LYS A 249 8.65 -35.81 9.20
N LEU A 250 8.03 -35.68 8.03
CA LEU A 250 7.63 -36.80 7.20
C LEU A 250 8.73 -37.26 6.23
N ASN A 251 9.77 -36.46 6.05
CA ASN A 251 10.81 -36.66 5.04
C ASN A 251 10.20 -36.82 3.64
N LYS A 252 9.25 -35.96 3.30
CA LYS A 252 8.48 -35.97 2.05
C LYS A 252 8.52 -34.60 1.38
N LYS A 253 8.15 -34.59 0.10
CA LYS A 253 7.91 -33.39 -0.68
C LYS A 253 6.49 -32.91 -0.41
N ILE A 254 6.33 -31.71 0.11
CA ILE A 254 5.04 -31.16 0.54
C ILE A 254 4.74 -29.86 -0.19
N ILE A 255 3.50 -29.69 -0.60
CA ILE A 255 3.00 -28.43 -1.14
C ILE A 255 1.78 -27.94 -0.35
N ILE A 256 1.77 -26.64 -0.03
CA ILE A 256 0.63 -25.91 0.52
C ILE A 256 0.23 -24.82 -0.47
N VAL A 257 -1.04 -24.76 -0.87
CA VAL A 257 -1.59 -23.71 -1.76
C VAL A 257 -2.89 -23.24 -1.16
N LEU A 258 -2.95 -21.98 -0.76
CA LEU A 258 -4.20 -21.41 -0.23
C LEU A 258 -5.21 -21.11 -1.34
N SER A 259 -6.48 -21.39 -1.08
CA SER A 259 -7.57 -20.87 -1.89
C SER A 259 -7.65 -19.34 -1.78
N ARG A 260 -8.28 -18.69 -2.78
CA ARG A 260 -8.49 -17.24 -2.75
C ARG A 260 -9.31 -16.79 -1.54
N GLU A 261 -10.26 -17.59 -1.11
CA GLU A 261 -11.11 -17.29 0.04
C GLU A 261 -10.31 -17.32 1.34
N GLU A 262 -9.54 -18.39 1.56
CA GLU A 262 -8.64 -18.49 2.73
C GLU A 262 -7.60 -17.37 2.76
N GLN A 263 -7.04 -17.05 1.62
CA GLN A 263 -6.06 -15.97 1.50
C GLN A 263 -6.66 -14.62 1.93
N LYS A 264 -7.82 -14.25 1.41
CA LYS A 264 -8.54 -13.02 1.80
C LYS A 264 -8.91 -12.99 3.28
N ARG A 265 -9.33 -14.14 3.82
CA ARG A 265 -9.82 -14.23 5.19
C ARG A 265 -8.71 -14.26 6.23
N PHE A 266 -7.56 -14.88 5.95
CA PHE A 266 -6.57 -15.20 6.97
C PHE A 266 -5.17 -14.65 6.71
N ILE A 267 -4.83 -14.32 5.47
CA ILE A 267 -3.50 -13.82 5.10
C ILE A 267 -3.56 -12.34 4.74
N ASP A 268 -4.57 -11.94 4.02
CA ASP A 268 -4.76 -10.58 3.53
C ASP A 268 -5.99 -9.93 4.14
N HIS A 269 -6.18 -10.18 5.43
CA HIS A 269 -7.27 -9.55 6.17
C HIS A 269 -7.09 -8.04 6.17
N PRO A 270 -8.02 -7.27 5.56
CA PRO A 270 -7.87 -5.83 5.48
C PRO A 270 -7.87 -5.21 6.88
N ILE A 271 -7.05 -4.18 7.08
CA ILE A 271 -7.02 -3.43 8.32
C ILE A 271 -8.24 -2.51 8.37
N PRO A 272 -9.19 -2.67 9.31
CA PRO A 272 -10.28 -1.72 9.46
C PRO A 272 -9.75 -0.38 10.00
N VAL A 273 -9.94 0.68 9.21
CA VAL A 273 -9.56 2.05 9.58
C VAL A 273 -10.79 2.94 9.50
N LYS A 274 -11.01 3.68 10.56
CA LYS A 274 -12.03 4.70 10.67
C LYS A 274 -11.37 6.05 10.89
N VAL A 275 -11.73 7.05 10.09
CA VAL A 275 -11.17 8.39 10.18
C VAL A 275 -12.29 9.40 10.31
N THR A 276 -12.17 10.30 11.28
CA THR A 276 -13.08 11.44 11.42
C THR A 276 -12.33 12.74 11.14
N HIS A 277 -12.99 13.66 10.46
CA HIS A 277 -12.53 15.02 10.26
C HIS A 277 -13.55 16.00 10.84
N THR A 278 -13.06 16.93 11.67
CA THR A 278 -13.81 18.11 12.12
C THR A 278 -13.01 19.33 11.68
N THR A 279 -13.57 20.10 10.74
CA THR A 279 -12.88 21.25 10.15
C THR A 279 -13.68 22.52 10.37
N GLU A 280 -13.03 23.57 10.84
CA GLU A 280 -13.56 24.92 10.92
C GLU A 280 -13.01 25.75 9.76
N LEU A 281 -13.93 26.32 9.00
CA LEU A 281 -13.63 27.10 7.80
C LEU A 281 -13.94 28.58 8.02
N ARG A 282 -13.08 29.44 7.52
CA ARG A 282 -13.34 30.86 7.37
C ARG A 282 -14.32 31.12 6.22
N PRO A 283 -15.07 32.22 6.25
CA PRO A 283 -16.00 32.57 5.15
C PRO A 283 -15.31 32.66 3.78
N ASP A 284 -14.03 33.03 3.75
CA ASP A 284 -13.23 33.14 2.54
C ASP A 284 -12.68 31.79 2.02
N GLY A 285 -13.00 30.67 2.71
CA GLY A 285 -12.56 29.33 2.37
C GLY A 285 -11.18 28.93 2.91
N GLY A 286 -10.57 29.73 3.79
CA GLY A 286 -9.37 29.33 4.54
C GLY A 286 -9.69 28.26 5.59
N ILE A 287 -8.82 27.28 5.77
CA ILE A 287 -8.96 26.27 6.82
C ILE A 287 -8.38 26.85 8.11
N TYR A 288 -9.26 27.18 9.07
CA TYR A 288 -8.86 27.67 10.38
C TYR A 288 -8.38 26.54 11.28
N SER A 289 -9.20 25.52 11.48
CA SER A 289 -8.81 24.37 12.27
C SER A 289 -9.17 23.06 11.57
N ASN A 290 -8.39 22.00 11.82
CA ASN A 290 -8.73 20.64 11.43
C ASN A 290 -8.35 19.68 12.56
N HIS A 291 -9.35 19.01 13.13
CA HIS A 291 -9.17 17.94 14.09
C HIS A 291 -9.47 16.60 13.41
N ILE A 292 -8.49 15.71 13.40
CA ILE A 292 -8.52 14.41 12.72
C ILE A 292 -8.34 13.30 13.75
N SER A 293 -9.29 12.38 13.82
CA SER A 293 -9.17 11.20 14.68
C SER A 293 -9.14 9.93 13.84
N ILE A 294 -8.16 9.06 14.08
CA ILE A 294 -7.93 7.81 13.35
C ILE A 294 -8.02 6.65 14.33
N SER A 295 -8.89 5.70 14.04
CA SER A 295 -9.04 4.45 14.80
C SER A 295 -8.70 3.25 13.92
N VAL A 296 -7.80 2.39 14.40
CA VAL A 296 -7.28 1.24 13.66
C VAL A 296 -7.54 -0.05 14.45
N ASP A 297 -8.18 -1.02 13.81
CA ASP A 297 -8.25 -2.39 14.32
C ASP A 297 -7.03 -3.18 13.80
N ALA A 298 -6.10 -3.48 14.69
CA ALA A 298 -4.87 -4.20 14.35
C ALA A 298 -5.05 -5.73 14.28
N GLY A 299 -6.23 -6.24 14.61
CA GLY A 299 -6.44 -7.66 14.85
C GLY A 299 -5.59 -8.17 16.02
N VAL A 300 -5.39 -9.48 16.07
CA VAL A 300 -4.56 -10.10 17.12
C VAL A 300 -3.06 -9.79 16.94
N TYR A 301 -2.63 -9.49 15.72
CA TYR A 301 -1.21 -9.29 15.41
C TYR A 301 -1.00 -8.46 14.14
N ASN A 302 -0.15 -7.45 14.24
CA ASN A 302 0.40 -6.71 13.11
C ASN A 302 1.81 -6.22 13.45
N PRO A 303 2.88 -6.82 12.88
CA PRO A 303 4.26 -6.45 13.22
C PRO A 303 4.66 -5.06 12.70
N PHE A 304 3.91 -4.49 11.77
CA PHE A 304 4.18 -3.19 11.14
C PHE A 304 3.30 -2.05 11.67
N LEU A 305 2.50 -2.33 12.70
CA LEU A 305 1.50 -1.39 13.22
C LEU A 305 2.05 0.00 13.53
N SER A 306 3.24 0.08 14.13
CA SER A 306 3.87 1.37 14.46
C SER A 306 4.15 2.21 13.22
N SER A 307 4.76 1.61 12.21
CA SER A 307 5.07 2.29 10.94
C SER A 307 3.80 2.63 10.15
N PHE A 308 2.82 1.73 10.16
CA PHE A 308 1.51 1.96 9.54
C PHE A 308 0.81 3.18 10.16
N LEU A 309 0.75 3.24 11.49
CA LEU A 309 0.10 4.33 12.22
C LEU A 309 0.80 5.68 11.99
N ASP A 310 2.14 5.69 11.99
CA ASP A 310 2.93 6.89 11.71
C ASP A 310 2.63 7.42 10.30
N ARG A 311 2.56 6.54 9.28
CA ARG A 311 2.25 6.91 7.90
C ARG A 311 0.80 7.41 7.73
N LEU A 312 -0.16 6.84 8.47
CA LEU A 312 -1.54 7.35 8.49
C LEU A 312 -1.60 8.79 8.99
N VAL A 313 -0.92 9.06 10.10
CA VAL A 313 -0.87 10.41 10.70
C VAL A 313 -0.26 11.41 9.73
N ILE A 314 0.86 11.06 9.10
CA ILE A 314 1.55 11.91 8.14
C ILE A 314 0.65 12.20 6.92
N ALA A 315 -0.03 11.18 6.39
CA ALA A 315 -0.90 11.33 5.23
C ALA A 315 -2.20 12.10 5.53
N ALA A 316 -2.70 12.04 6.77
CA ALA A 316 -3.93 12.72 7.17
C ALA A 316 -3.88 14.25 7.00
N MET A 317 -2.69 14.82 6.94
CA MET A 317 -2.51 16.25 6.72
C MET A 317 -2.40 16.63 5.23
N GLY A 318 -1.99 15.69 4.40
CA GLY A 318 -1.80 15.90 2.96
C GLY A 318 -0.89 17.10 2.66
N ALA A 319 -1.32 17.94 1.73
CA ALA A 319 -0.60 19.16 1.33
C ALA A 319 -1.19 20.44 1.96
N TYR A 320 -2.17 20.31 2.85
CA TYR A 320 -2.92 21.45 3.40
C TYR A 320 -2.25 22.07 4.62
N LYS A 321 -2.45 23.37 4.81
CA LYS A 321 -1.92 24.18 5.93
C LYS A 321 -3.02 24.80 6.77
N PRO A 322 -3.76 24.04 7.60
CA PRO A 322 -4.67 24.65 8.56
C PRO A 322 -3.88 25.53 9.55
N GLU A 323 -4.52 26.54 10.11
CA GLU A 323 -3.88 27.36 11.14
C GLU A 323 -3.70 26.58 12.44
N ASN A 324 -4.68 25.73 12.76
CA ASN A 324 -4.64 24.81 13.89
C ASN A 324 -4.87 23.38 13.39
N LEU A 325 -3.97 22.46 13.73
CA LEU A 325 -4.10 21.07 13.38
C LEU A 325 -3.95 20.20 14.61
N THR A 326 -4.84 19.23 14.76
CA THR A 326 -4.70 18.14 15.71
C THR A 326 -4.98 16.83 15.01
N VAL A 327 -4.05 15.87 15.10
CA VAL A 327 -4.24 14.50 14.60
C VAL A 327 -4.05 13.55 15.77
N GLU A 328 -5.07 12.74 16.04
CA GLU A 328 -5.03 11.69 17.04
C GLU A 328 -5.23 10.33 16.35
N ALA A 329 -4.34 9.39 16.56
CA ALA A 329 -4.45 8.06 16.02
C ALA A 329 -4.29 7.00 17.11
N VAL A 330 -5.21 6.04 17.16
CA VAL A 330 -5.23 4.96 18.14
C VAL A 330 -5.40 3.63 17.42
N ALA A 331 -4.58 2.66 17.79
CA ALA A 331 -4.71 1.29 17.31
C ALA A 331 -5.07 0.35 18.45
N PHE A 332 -6.02 -0.54 18.18
CA PHE A 332 -6.56 -1.51 19.13
C PHE A 332 -6.21 -2.93 18.69
N ARG A 333 -5.93 -3.79 19.68
CA ARG A 333 -5.94 -5.24 19.51
C ARG A 333 -7.38 -5.73 19.64
N THR A 334 -7.78 -6.62 18.75
CA THR A 334 -9.07 -7.31 18.80
C THR A 334 -8.86 -8.81 18.59
N ASP A 335 -9.92 -9.59 18.61
CA ASP A 335 -9.95 -11.02 18.28
C ASP A 335 -10.09 -11.31 16.78
N SER A 336 -9.94 -10.31 15.94
CA SER A 336 -9.87 -10.45 14.49
C SER A 336 -8.56 -11.12 14.06
N PRO A 337 -8.52 -11.83 12.91
CA PRO A 337 -7.29 -12.40 12.38
C PRO A 337 -6.15 -11.38 12.27
N PRO A 338 -4.88 -11.84 12.16
CA PRO A 338 -3.75 -10.96 11.89
C PRO A 338 -4.01 -10.10 10.65
N THR A 339 -3.81 -8.81 10.76
CA THR A 339 -4.04 -7.89 9.65
C THR A 339 -2.88 -7.88 8.68
N ALA A 340 -3.17 -7.62 7.40
CA ALA A 340 -2.17 -7.53 6.36
C ALA A 340 -1.13 -6.43 6.65
N ALA A 341 0.10 -6.68 6.23
CA ALA A 341 1.17 -5.69 6.34
C ALA A 341 1.03 -4.63 5.24
N ASN A 342 0.02 -3.79 5.32
CA ASN A 342 -0.15 -2.67 4.38
C ASN A 342 0.89 -1.56 4.65
N ILE A 343 2.18 -1.92 4.63
CA ILE A 343 3.26 -0.94 4.78
C ILE A 343 3.27 0.00 3.58
N LEU A 344 2.92 -0.53 2.41
CA LEU A 344 2.83 0.21 1.18
C LEU A 344 1.35 0.47 0.92
N GLY A 345 0.97 1.73 0.74
CA GLY A 345 -0.44 2.15 0.56
C GLY A 345 -1.18 2.44 1.87
N ALA A 346 -0.49 2.48 3.01
CA ALA A 346 -1.05 2.95 4.28
C ALA A 346 -1.70 4.33 4.12
N GLU A 347 -1.07 5.19 3.36
CA GLU A 347 -1.52 6.57 3.13
C GLU A 347 -2.89 6.66 2.48
N SER A 348 -3.32 5.65 1.71
CA SER A 348 -4.63 5.65 1.04
C SER A 348 -5.80 5.72 2.04
N PHE A 349 -5.62 5.11 3.23
CA PHE A 349 -6.60 5.14 4.31
C PHE A 349 -6.80 6.54 4.92
N SER A 350 -5.84 7.44 4.74
CA SER A 350 -5.94 8.84 5.17
C SER A 350 -6.24 9.80 4.01
N PHE A 351 -5.74 9.53 2.80
CA PHE A 351 -5.98 10.40 1.65
C PHE A 351 -7.42 10.35 1.14
N PHE A 352 -8.06 9.18 1.15
CA PHE A 352 -9.48 9.11 0.78
C PHE A 352 -10.35 9.97 1.72
N PRO A 353 -10.29 9.82 3.06
CA PRO A 353 -11.00 10.68 3.99
C PRO A 353 -10.68 12.17 3.80
N LEU A 354 -9.42 12.53 3.73
CA LEU A 354 -8.96 13.90 3.59
C LEU A 354 -9.51 14.56 2.34
N GLU A 355 -9.31 13.95 1.18
CA GLU A 355 -9.71 14.52 -0.11
C GLU A 355 -11.23 14.55 -0.29
N SER A 356 -11.95 13.57 0.28
CA SER A 356 -13.41 13.58 0.29
C SER A 356 -13.98 14.63 1.26
N HIS A 357 -13.29 14.86 2.38
CA HIS A 357 -13.68 15.93 3.31
C HIS A 357 -13.44 17.33 2.71
N ILE A 358 -12.32 17.52 2.01
CA ILE A 358 -12.04 18.75 1.25
C ILE A 358 -13.12 19.01 0.19
N GLN A 359 -13.57 17.96 -0.52
CA GLN A 359 -14.68 18.09 -1.47
C GLN A 359 -15.97 18.53 -0.76
N ALA A 360 -16.27 17.97 0.41
CA ALA A 360 -17.43 18.39 1.21
C ALA A 360 -17.33 19.85 1.64
N CYS A 361 -16.16 20.33 2.05
CA CYS A 361 -15.90 21.73 2.36
C CYS A 361 -16.16 22.62 1.13
N CYS A 362 -15.67 22.21 -0.04
CA CYS A 362 -15.87 22.94 -1.30
C CYS A 362 -17.35 23.03 -1.68
N GLN A 363 -18.11 21.92 -1.57
CA GLN A 363 -19.54 21.88 -1.87
C GLN A 363 -20.33 22.79 -0.90
N HIS A 364 -20.01 22.75 0.40
CA HIS A 364 -20.67 23.57 1.40
C HIS A 364 -20.44 25.07 1.15
N LEU A 365 -19.21 25.47 0.87
CA LEU A 365 -18.84 26.87 0.60
C LEU A 365 -19.15 27.29 -0.85
N LYS A 366 -19.55 26.37 -1.73
CA LYS A 366 -19.74 26.59 -3.17
C LYS A 366 -18.48 27.13 -3.87
N ILE A 367 -17.31 26.69 -3.42
CA ILE A 367 -16.01 27.04 -3.99
C ILE A 367 -15.53 25.90 -4.92
N ASN A 368 -14.89 26.25 -6.01
CA ASN A 368 -14.27 25.25 -6.89
C ASN A 368 -13.13 24.53 -6.15
N PRO A 369 -13.08 23.17 -6.16
CA PRO A 369 -12.03 22.42 -5.47
C PRO A 369 -10.60 22.77 -5.91
N PHE A 370 -10.38 23.13 -7.16
CA PHE A 370 -9.08 23.56 -7.64
C PHE A 370 -8.64 24.88 -6.94
N ASP A 371 -9.51 25.86 -6.89
CA ASP A 371 -9.24 27.16 -6.26
C ASP A 371 -9.07 27.02 -4.73
N PHE A 372 -9.90 26.18 -4.11
CA PHE A 372 -9.78 25.86 -2.68
C PHE A 372 -8.42 25.22 -2.36
N LYS A 373 -7.95 24.28 -3.19
CA LYS A 373 -6.64 23.64 -3.03
C LYS A 373 -5.50 24.65 -3.17
N LEU A 374 -5.54 25.51 -4.18
CA LEU A 374 -4.51 26.56 -4.37
C LEU A 374 -4.42 27.48 -3.16
N LYS A 375 -5.54 27.84 -2.55
CA LYS A 375 -5.59 28.69 -1.36
C LYS A 375 -5.00 28.01 -0.12
N ASN A 376 -5.28 26.72 0.07
CA ASN A 376 -5.00 26.01 1.32
C ASN A 376 -3.75 25.13 1.26
N PHE A 377 -3.06 25.00 0.12
CA PHE A 377 -1.83 24.25 0.03
C PHE A 377 -0.65 24.97 0.68
N PHE A 378 0.31 24.20 1.17
CA PHE A 378 1.62 24.73 1.56
C PHE A 378 2.28 25.42 0.36
N PRO A 379 2.83 26.63 0.52
CA PRO A 379 3.61 27.27 -0.54
C PRO A 379 4.85 26.45 -0.86
N SER A 380 5.23 26.44 -2.14
CA SER A 380 6.41 25.69 -2.63
C SER A 380 7.72 26.07 -1.93
N TYR A 381 7.78 27.28 -1.37
CA TYR A 381 8.89 27.77 -0.58
C TYR A 381 8.37 28.51 0.64
N SER A 382 8.79 28.10 1.84
CA SER A 382 8.58 28.84 3.08
C SER A 382 9.92 28.87 3.85
N PRO A 383 10.46 30.04 4.13
CA PRO A 383 11.72 30.17 4.91
C PRO A 383 11.55 29.66 6.35
N ASN A 384 10.32 29.53 6.85
CA ASN A 384 9.99 29.08 8.20
C ASN A 384 9.56 27.61 8.28
N ARG A 385 9.90 26.79 7.28
CA ARG A 385 9.59 25.34 7.26
C ARG A 385 10.05 24.56 8.50
N ALA A 386 11.01 25.06 9.26
CA ALA A 386 11.46 24.44 10.51
C ALA A 386 10.38 24.37 11.61
N LYS A 387 9.29 25.13 11.48
CA LYS A 387 8.16 25.15 12.43
C LYS A 387 6.94 24.35 11.95
N ILE A 388 6.98 23.84 10.72
CA ILE A 388 5.94 22.97 10.16
C ILE A 388 6.30 21.53 10.51
N PRO A 389 5.38 20.70 11.03
CA PRO A 389 5.69 19.32 11.42
C PRO A 389 6.33 18.52 10.30
N PHE A 390 5.96 18.77 9.03
CA PHE A 390 6.48 18.05 7.87
C PHE A 390 7.12 19.00 6.89
N ASN A 391 8.37 18.71 6.53
CA ASN A 391 9.09 19.44 5.51
C ASN A 391 9.02 18.70 4.18
N PHE A 392 7.85 18.69 3.56
CA PHE A 392 7.64 18.09 2.24
C PHE A 392 8.28 18.92 1.14
N ASP A 393 8.87 18.21 0.16
CA ASP A 393 9.16 18.82 -1.14
C ASP A 393 7.84 18.92 -1.94
N THR A 394 7.32 20.14 -2.08
CA THR A 394 6.08 20.45 -2.80
C THR A 394 6.33 21.09 -4.18
N MET A 395 7.55 21.12 -4.68
CA MET A 395 7.88 21.81 -5.92
C MET A 395 7.10 21.29 -7.14
N SER A 396 6.83 19.99 -7.19
CA SER A 396 6.08 19.39 -8.30
C SER A 396 4.55 19.37 -8.09
N LEU A 397 4.06 19.75 -6.91
CA LEU A 397 2.64 19.71 -6.57
C LEU A 397 1.81 20.61 -7.49
N LEU A 398 2.20 21.88 -7.63
CA LEU A 398 1.50 22.83 -8.48
C LEU A 398 1.54 22.45 -9.97
N PRO A 399 2.70 22.12 -10.57
CA PRO A 399 2.76 21.60 -11.95
C PRO A 399 1.86 20.38 -12.20
N VAL A 400 1.78 19.44 -11.26
CA VAL A 400 0.90 18.27 -11.38
C VAL A 400 -0.57 18.67 -11.36
N LEU A 401 -0.95 19.58 -10.46
CA LEU A 401 -2.34 20.06 -10.32
C LEU A 401 -2.79 20.88 -11.53
N GLU A 402 -1.96 21.80 -12.03
CA GLU A 402 -2.27 22.60 -13.23
C GLU A 402 -2.36 21.73 -14.49
N ASN A 403 -1.46 20.76 -14.62
CA ASN A 403 -1.48 19.84 -15.75
C ASN A 403 -2.80 19.07 -15.82
N ILE A 404 -3.27 18.52 -14.68
CA ILE A 404 -4.50 17.74 -14.65
C ILE A 404 -5.74 18.60 -14.87
N GLN A 405 -5.78 19.81 -14.30
CA GLN A 405 -6.87 20.77 -14.47
C GLN A 405 -7.08 21.09 -15.96
N LYS A 406 -5.98 21.37 -16.68
CA LYS A 406 -5.99 21.68 -18.11
C LYS A 406 -6.42 20.49 -18.96
N ASN A 407 -5.86 19.30 -18.71
CA ASN A 407 -6.10 18.12 -19.56
C ASN A 407 -7.49 17.51 -19.38
N SER A 408 -8.10 17.65 -18.21
CA SER A 408 -9.45 17.19 -17.91
C SER A 408 -10.53 18.21 -18.20
N ASP A 409 -10.15 19.49 -18.43
CA ASP A 409 -11.07 20.63 -18.52
C ASP A 409 -11.93 20.77 -17.24
N PHE A 410 -11.27 20.55 -16.09
CA PHE A 410 -11.92 20.37 -14.79
C PHE A 410 -12.83 21.56 -14.44
N ASN A 411 -12.32 22.79 -14.48
CA ASN A 411 -13.07 23.96 -13.98
C ASN A 411 -14.38 24.17 -14.76
N ARG A 412 -14.36 24.06 -16.09
CA ARG A 412 -15.56 24.22 -16.91
C ARG A 412 -16.58 23.11 -16.64
N LYS A 413 -16.12 21.85 -16.57
CA LYS A 413 -16.99 20.72 -16.28
C LYS A 413 -17.55 20.76 -14.86
N TYR A 414 -16.72 21.10 -13.88
CA TYR A 414 -17.16 21.23 -12.49
C TYR A 414 -18.27 22.29 -12.36
N PHE A 415 -18.07 23.46 -12.94
CA PHE A 415 -19.10 24.51 -12.96
C PHE A 415 -20.40 24.04 -13.63
N SER A 416 -20.29 23.36 -14.75
CA SER A 416 -21.47 22.86 -15.47
C SER A 416 -22.23 21.80 -14.66
N TYR A 417 -21.54 20.88 -14.01
CA TYR A 417 -22.14 19.75 -13.30
C TYR A 417 -22.63 20.14 -11.91
N SER A 418 -21.95 21.03 -11.21
CA SER A 418 -22.38 21.54 -9.90
C SER A 418 -23.70 22.35 -9.94
N ASN A 419 -24.01 22.94 -11.09
CA ASN A 419 -25.27 23.67 -11.30
C ASN A 419 -26.44 22.76 -11.72
N ASN A 420 -26.19 21.48 -11.98
CA ASN A 420 -27.21 20.52 -12.40
C ASN A 420 -27.11 19.18 -11.64
N PRO A 421 -27.14 19.21 -10.30
CA PRO A 421 -27.18 17.98 -9.52
C PRO A 421 -28.53 17.29 -9.66
N ILE A 422 -28.61 16.02 -9.29
CA ILE A 422 -29.83 15.18 -9.37
C ILE A 422 -30.99 15.78 -8.57
N VAL A 423 -30.67 16.56 -7.54
CA VAL A 423 -31.60 17.23 -6.63
C VAL A 423 -32.53 18.24 -7.30
N ASN A 424 -32.10 18.84 -8.43
CA ASN A 424 -32.82 19.92 -9.08
C ASN A 424 -33.96 19.45 -10.01
N THR A 425 -34.19 18.15 -10.11
CA THR A 425 -35.21 17.60 -11.03
C THR A 425 -36.40 17.03 -10.26
N LYS A 426 -37.58 17.61 -10.50
CA LYS A 426 -38.87 17.17 -9.92
C LYS A 426 -39.38 15.83 -10.51
N ALA A 427 -38.68 15.25 -11.48
CA ALA A 427 -39.07 14.00 -12.13
C ALA A 427 -37.83 13.14 -12.40
N ILE A 428 -37.97 11.83 -12.38
CA ILE A 428 -36.95 10.89 -12.83
C ILE A 428 -36.64 11.21 -14.29
N SER A 429 -35.48 11.79 -14.53
CA SER A 429 -34.99 12.00 -15.87
C SER A 429 -34.45 10.66 -16.41
N SER A 430 -34.77 10.32 -17.63
CA SER A 430 -34.08 9.23 -18.34
C SER A 430 -32.66 9.64 -18.79
N ILE A 431 -32.26 10.89 -18.53
CA ILE A 431 -30.94 11.40 -18.89
C ILE A 431 -30.01 11.18 -17.71
N PRO A 432 -28.87 10.50 -17.90
CA PRO A 432 -27.88 10.30 -16.86
C PRO A 432 -27.31 11.62 -16.33
N TYR A 433 -26.99 11.64 -15.03
CA TYR A 433 -26.38 12.79 -14.36
C TYR A 433 -24.87 12.68 -14.36
N ARG A 434 -24.18 13.79 -14.50
CA ARG A 434 -22.71 13.82 -14.57
C ARG A 434 -22.09 14.48 -13.37
N GLY A 435 -20.97 13.89 -12.94
CA GLY A 435 -20.13 14.45 -11.90
C GLY A 435 -18.65 14.37 -12.28
N ILE A 436 -17.88 15.27 -11.69
CA ILE A 436 -16.43 15.28 -11.84
C ILE A 436 -15.78 15.53 -10.47
N GLY A 437 -14.77 14.74 -10.14
CA GLY A 437 -14.06 14.82 -8.86
C GLY A 437 -12.57 14.95 -9.06
N LEU A 438 -11.92 15.70 -8.20
CA LEU A 438 -10.49 15.94 -8.17
C LEU A 438 -9.93 15.46 -6.84
N ALA A 439 -8.82 14.75 -6.85
CA ALA A 439 -8.04 14.41 -5.66
C ALA A 439 -6.55 14.58 -5.91
N THR A 440 -5.80 14.91 -4.85
CA THR A 440 -4.36 15.14 -4.90
C THR A 440 -3.69 14.50 -3.69
N ALA A 441 -2.65 13.71 -3.93
CA ALA A 441 -1.92 13.04 -2.87
C ALA A 441 -0.45 12.84 -3.25
N TYR A 442 0.31 12.25 -2.33
CA TYR A 442 1.68 11.82 -2.58
C TYR A 442 1.84 10.32 -2.28
N ALA A 443 2.93 9.75 -2.78
CA ALA A 443 3.47 8.48 -2.31
C ALA A 443 4.91 8.67 -1.88
N GLY A 444 5.23 8.21 -0.68
CA GLY A 444 6.56 8.29 -0.10
C GLY A 444 7.36 7.01 -0.32
N THR A 445 8.62 7.14 -0.69
CA THR A 445 9.57 6.02 -0.81
C THR A 445 10.61 6.12 0.28
N GLY A 446 10.93 4.97 0.90
CA GLY A 446 11.96 4.89 1.91
C GLY A 446 11.59 5.65 3.18
N PHE A 447 10.50 5.24 3.82
CA PHE A 447 10.08 5.77 5.10
C PHE A 447 11.19 5.55 6.17
N TYR A 448 11.55 6.60 6.84
CA TYR A 448 12.58 6.57 7.87
C TYR A 448 12.04 6.01 9.19
N ASP A 449 11.66 4.73 9.20
CA ASP A 449 11.42 4.00 10.45
C ASP A 449 12.74 3.38 10.91
N SER A 450 13.05 3.50 12.20
CA SER A 450 14.26 2.95 12.82
C SER A 450 14.39 1.43 12.72
N LYS A 451 13.29 0.72 12.44
CA LYS A 451 13.24 -0.74 12.32
C LYS A 451 13.59 -1.26 10.93
N PHE A 452 13.42 -0.44 9.89
CA PHE A 452 13.81 -0.75 8.52
C PHE A 452 15.02 0.09 8.13
N ASP A 453 16.20 -0.47 8.28
CA ASP A 453 17.41 0.20 7.80
C ASP A 453 17.54 0.04 6.27
N ILE A 454 16.75 0.83 5.51
CA ILE A 454 16.85 0.91 4.03
C ILE A 454 18.27 1.23 3.56
N LEU A 455 19.15 1.63 4.48
CA LEU A 455 20.50 2.06 4.21
C LEU A 455 21.49 0.89 4.10
N LYS A 456 21.06 -0.34 4.41
CA LYS A 456 21.88 -1.54 4.25
C LYS A 456 21.82 -2.15 2.85
N GLN A 457 21.03 -1.57 1.92
CA GLN A 457 20.97 -2.08 0.55
C GLN A 457 22.30 -1.88 -0.18
N SER A 458 22.73 -2.94 -0.86
CA SER A 458 23.94 -2.96 -1.68
C SER A 458 23.68 -3.61 -3.03
N LEU A 459 24.44 -3.18 -4.05
CA LEU A 459 24.41 -3.74 -5.39
C LEU A 459 25.82 -3.66 -5.98
N GLY A 460 26.20 -4.67 -6.76
CA GLY A 460 27.48 -4.73 -7.44
C GLY A 460 27.34 -4.86 -8.96
N LEU A 461 28.35 -4.39 -9.69
CA LEU A 461 28.54 -4.66 -11.11
C LEU A 461 29.96 -5.15 -11.33
N THR A 462 30.12 -6.13 -12.19
CA THR A 462 31.42 -6.58 -12.73
C THR A 462 31.43 -6.39 -14.23
N LEU A 463 32.43 -5.66 -14.75
CA LEU A 463 32.75 -5.62 -16.18
C LEU A 463 33.84 -6.66 -16.44
N GLU A 464 33.49 -7.69 -17.18
CA GLU A 464 34.38 -8.80 -17.54
C GLU A 464 35.33 -8.44 -18.71
N SER A 465 36.38 -9.24 -18.89
CA SER A 465 37.39 -9.06 -19.95
C SER A 465 36.83 -9.22 -21.36
N ASP A 466 35.75 -9.98 -21.51
CA ASP A 466 35.06 -10.23 -22.79
C ASP A 466 33.97 -9.18 -23.09
N GLY A 467 33.82 -8.15 -22.24
CA GLY A 467 32.84 -7.08 -22.38
C GLY A 467 31.47 -7.40 -21.80
N HIS A 468 31.25 -8.58 -21.21
CA HIS A 468 30.03 -8.85 -20.48
C HIS A 468 29.96 -8.05 -19.18
N VAL A 469 28.74 -7.71 -18.78
CA VAL A 469 28.49 -7.06 -17.47
C VAL A 469 27.62 -7.98 -16.62
N ILE A 470 28.09 -8.22 -15.40
CA ILE A 470 27.36 -9.04 -14.42
C ILE A 470 26.78 -8.12 -13.35
N ILE A 471 25.47 -8.18 -13.16
CA ILE A 471 24.77 -7.49 -12.06
C ILE A 471 24.77 -8.44 -10.87
N HIS A 472 25.35 -8.03 -9.77
CA HIS A 472 25.31 -8.74 -8.49
C HIS A 472 24.24 -8.12 -7.62
N ALA A 473 23.09 -8.77 -7.53
CA ALA A 473 21.94 -8.31 -6.76
C ALA A 473 20.95 -9.45 -6.54
N HIS A 474 20.07 -9.31 -5.54
CA HIS A 474 18.91 -10.18 -5.46
C HIS A 474 18.01 -9.99 -6.67
N ARG A 475 17.34 -11.07 -7.07
CA ARG A 475 16.50 -11.06 -8.29
C ARG A 475 15.32 -10.09 -8.12
N PRO A 476 15.29 -8.97 -8.85
CA PRO A 476 14.13 -8.10 -8.91
C PRO A 476 13.10 -8.66 -9.89
N SER A 477 11.93 -8.02 -10.01
CA SER A 477 11.00 -8.33 -11.10
C SER A 477 11.63 -8.14 -12.48
N ASN A 478 11.10 -8.84 -13.48
CA ASN A 478 11.61 -8.76 -14.85
C ASN A 478 11.53 -7.33 -15.42
N SER A 479 10.54 -6.55 -15.00
CA SER A 479 10.41 -5.14 -15.40
C SER A 479 11.54 -4.27 -14.84
N ILE A 480 11.90 -4.43 -13.58
CA ILE A 480 13.02 -3.70 -12.96
C ILE A 480 14.36 -4.15 -13.54
N LEU A 481 14.54 -5.45 -13.70
CA LEU A 481 15.76 -5.97 -14.35
C LEU A 481 15.94 -5.39 -15.75
N SER A 482 14.86 -5.26 -16.52
CA SER A 482 14.87 -4.60 -17.83
C SER A 482 15.31 -3.13 -17.75
N ILE A 483 14.86 -2.38 -16.73
CA ILE A 483 15.28 -1.01 -16.48
C ILE A 483 16.77 -0.94 -16.15
N TRP A 484 17.26 -1.82 -15.26
CA TRP A 484 18.68 -1.87 -14.91
C TRP A 484 19.56 -2.21 -16.10
N LYS A 485 19.18 -3.22 -16.89
CA LYS A 485 19.90 -3.60 -18.14
C LYS A 485 19.95 -2.44 -19.11
N LYS A 486 18.83 -1.73 -19.33
CA LYS A 486 18.78 -0.55 -20.19
C LYS A 486 19.71 0.55 -19.67
N THR A 487 19.67 0.85 -18.37
CA THR A 487 20.54 1.86 -17.75
C THR A 487 22.02 1.50 -17.91
N ILE A 488 22.40 0.25 -17.68
CA ILE A 488 23.79 -0.25 -17.85
C ILE A 488 24.20 -0.17 -19.31
N SER A 489 23.33 -0.62 -20.23
CA SER A 489 23.57 -0.58 -21.67
C SER A 489 23.85 0.84 -22.17
N GLU A 490 23.04 1.82 -21.74
CA GLU A 490 23.20 3.22 -22.10
C GLU A 490 24.46 3.85 -21.48
N MET A 491 24.81 3.51 -20.24
CA MET A 491 25.96 4.10 -19.55
C MET A 491 27.28 3.46 -19.89
N LEU A 492 27.34 2.15 -20.10
CA LEU A 492 28.59 1.42 -20.39
C LEU A 492 28.78 1.08 -21.86
N GLU A 493 27.81 1.43 -22.73
CA GLU A 493 27.83 1.18 -24.17
C GLU A 493 27.95 -0.34 -24.51
N VAL A 494 27.20 -1.19 -23.78
CA VAL A 494 27.15 -2.64 -23.98
C VAL A 494 25.75 -3.08 -24.42
N GLU A 495 25.64 -4.17 -25.17
CA GLU A 495 24.34 -4.70 -25.56
C GLU A 495 23.60 -5.33 -24.38
N ASN A 496 22.25 -5.24 -24.35
CA ASN A 496 21.43 -5.89 -23.32
C ASN A 496 21.66 -7.39 -23.18
N SER A 497 22.00 -8.06 -24.29
CA SER A 497 22.33 -9.48 -24.36
C SER A 497 23.59 -9.85 -23.57
N GLN A 498 24.52 -8.91 -23.42
CA GLN A 498 25.77 -9.07 -22.69
C GLN A 498 25.62 -8.83 -21.18
N ILE A 499 24.42 -8.44 -20.71
CA ILE A 499 24.18 -8.12 -19.30
C ILE A 499 23.48 -9.31 -18.64
N LYS A 500 24.12 -9.93 -17.65
CA LYS A 500 23.62 -11.06 -16.88
C LYS A 500 23.34 -10.67 -15.44
N LEU A 501 22.48 -11.42 -14.76
CA LEU A 501 22.22 -11.29 -13.32
C LEU A 501 22.84 -12.48 -12.61
N ASP A 502 23.63 -12.22 -11.59
CA ASP A 502 24.15 -13.16 -10.63
C ASP A 502 23.51 -12.89 -9.26
N THR A 503 22.77 -13.87 -8.75
CA THR A 503 22.03 -13.81 -7.48
C THR A 503 22.76 -14.48 -6.31
N GLU A 504 23.91 -15.11 -6.58
CA GLU A 504 24.66 -15.92 -5.61
C GLU A 504 26.02 -15.33 -5.26
N PHE A 505 26.24 -14.06 -5.51
CA PHE A 505 27.52 -13.40 -5.28
C PHE A 505 27.82 -13.19 -3.80
N ASP A 506 28.81 -13.85 -3.27
CA ASP A 506 29.17 -13.92 -1.83
C ASP A 506 29.48 -12.57 -1.16
N LYS A 507 29.83 -11.52 -1.93
CA LYS A 507 30.19 -10.22 -1.39
C LYS A 507 29.00 -9.27 -1.21
N ILE A 508 27.80 -9.71 -1.58
CA ILE A 508 26.56 -8.97 -1.36
C ILE A 508 25.75 -9.70 -0.30
N ASP A 509 25.61 -9.06 0.85
CA ASP A 509 24.81 -9.58 1.94
C ASP A 509 23.34 -9.74 1.50
N GLU A 510 22.70 -10.82 1.94
CA GLU A 510 21.26 -10.99 1.75
C GLU A 510 20.51 -9.82 2.40
N PRO A 511 19.58 -9.13 1.69
CA PRO A 511 18.88 -8.00 2.27
C PRO A 511 18.12 -8.40 3.52
N GLU A 512 18.32 -7.68 4.60
CA GLU A 512 17.55 -7.83 5.83
C GLU A 512 16.12 -7.28 5.68
N GLN A 513 15.79 -6.68 4.56
CA GLN A 513 14.54 -5.98 4.28
C GLN A 513 13.69 -6.70 3.25
N PRO A 514 12.36 -6.50 3.29
CA PRO A 514 11.50 -6.99 2.23
C PRO A 514 11.81 -6.29 0.89
N ASP A 515 11.64 -7.03 -0.16
CA ASP A 515 11.79 -6.56 -1.53
C ASP A 515 10.56 -5.76 -1.95
N THR A 516 10.76 -4.50 -2.34
CA THR A 516 9.68 -3.59 -2.74
C THR A 516 10.02 -2.85 -4.02
N VAL A 517 8.99 -2.54 -4.83
CA VAL A 517 9.15 -1.75 -6.07
C VAL A 517 9.81 -0.40 -5.79
N ALA A 518 9.37 0.26 -4.73
CA ALA A 518 9.89 1.57 -4.35
C ALA A 518 11.39 1.52 -4.05
N GLY A 519 11.84 0.52 -3.27
CA GLY A 519 13.25 0.29 -2.99
C GLY A 519 14.06 0.02 -4.26
N ASN A 520 13.57 -0.85 -5.11
CA ASN A 520 14.26 -1.28 -6.32
C ASN A 520 14.37 -0.14 -7.36
N ILE A 521 13.31 0.63 -7.59
CA ILE A 521 13.34 1.74 -8.56
C ILE A 521 14.15 2.92 -8.01
N THR A 522 13.83 3.39 -6.82
CA THR A 522 14.39 4.65 -6.32
C THR A 522 15.80 4.48 -5.78
N ILE A 523 16.07 3.37 -5.09
CA ILE A 523 17.35 3.17 -4.40
C ILE A 523 18.33 2.34 -5.23
N LEU A 524 17.96 1.11 -5.62
CA LEU A 524 18.88 0.23 -6.31
C LEU A 524 19.23 0.71 -7.72
N THR A 525 18.31 1.36 -8.43
CA THR A 525 18.63 1.98 -9.74
C THR A 525 19.71 3.07 -9.60
N GLN A 526 19.71 3.85 -8.50
CA GLN A 526 20.78 4.80 -8.25
C GLN A 526 22.11 4.11 -7.95
N LEU A 527 22.09 2.97 -7.25
CA LEU A 527 23.31 2.19 -7.02
C LEU A 527 23.85 1.61 -8.34
N VAL A 528 22.99 1.16 -9.24
CA VAL A 528 23.39 0.75 -10.61
C VAL A 528 24.12 1.89 -11.31
N LYS A 529 23.54 3.09 -11.35
CA LYS A 529 24.19 4.28 -11.94
C LYS A 529 25.55 4.57 -11.32
N LYS A 530 25.64 4.59 -9.98
CA LYS A 530 26.90 4.81 -9.25
C LYS A 530 27.97 3.74 -9.53
N CYS A 531 27.55 2.49 -9.74
CA CYS A 531 28.46 1.42 -10.17
C CYS A 531 28.97 1.67 -11.60
N CYS A 532 28.08 2.01 -12.54
CA CYS A 532 28.45 2.35 -13.92
C CYS A 532 29.45 3.52 -13.96
N ASP A 533 29.16 4.61 -13.26
CA ASP A 533 30.08 5.77 -13.15
C ASP A 533 31.47 5.36 -12.64
N SER A 534 31.51 4.47 -11.66
CA SER A 534 32.77 4.00 -11.08
C SER A 534 33.53 3.10 -12.06
N ILE A 535 32.84 2.22 -12.80
CA ILE A 535 33.44 1.38 -13.85
C ILE A 535 33.98 2.26 -14.98
N GLN A 536 33.23 3.27 -15.45
CA GLN A 536 33.70 4.20 -16.49
C GLN A 536 34.99 4.92 -16.09
N ARG A 537 35.13 5.33 -14.82
CA ARG A 537 36.36 5.98 -14.32
C ARG A 537 37.54 5.03 -14.22
N GLN A 538 37.29 3.73 -14.00
CA GLN A 538 38.32 2.70 -13.77
C GLN A 538 38.74 1.97 -15.04
N ARG A 539 37.85 1.82 -16.04
CA ARG A 539 38.07 0.97 -17.25
C ARG A 539 39.30 1.32 -18.06
N PHE A 540 39.81 2.54 -17.92
CA PHE A 540 41.04 3.00 -18.60
C PHE A 540 42.28 3.05 -17.69
N ARG A 541 42.14 2.65 -16.41
CA ARG A 541 43.19 2.71 -15.40
C ARG A 541 43.46 1.38 -14.71
N ALA A 542 42.51 0.48 -14.72
CA ALA A 542 42.59 -0.82 -14.09
C ALA A 542 42.48 -1.94 -15.15
N GLY A 543 43.08 -3.10 -14.88
CA GLY A 543 42.88 -4.32 -15.68
C GLY A 543 41.47 -4.88 -15.46
N LEU A 544 40.94 -5.55 -16.47
CA LEU A 544 39.70 -6.32 -16.38
C LEU A 544 39.94 -7.69 -15.73
N PRO A 545 39.00 -8.26 -14.98
CA PRO A 545 37.66 -7.73 -14.69
C PRO A 545 37.65 -6.62 -13.64
N ILE A 546 36.69 -5.68 -13.74
CA ILE A 546 36.48 -4.60 -12.76
C ILE A 546 35.19 -4.86 -12.00
N THR A 547 35.28 -5.12 -10.71
CA THR A 547 34.12 -5.31 -9.83
C THR A 547 33.94 -4.08 -8.93
N VAL A 548 32.75 -3.50 -8.95
CA VAL A 548 32.37 -2.35 -8.12
C VAL A 548 31.12 -2.69 -7.32
N ILE A 549 31.19 -2.54 -6.01
CA ILE A 549 30.03 -2.67 -5.10
C ILE A 549 29.74 -1.30 -4.51
N LYS A 550 28.47 -0.91 -4.53
CA LYS A 550 27.97 0.31 -3.90
C LYS A 550 26.94 -0.04 -2.83
N LYS A 551 27.04 0.67 -1.71
CA LYS A 551 26.03 0.64 -0.64
C LYS A 551 25.35 2.00 -0.59
N LEU A 552 24.10 2.03 -0.19
CA LEU A 552 23.40 3.29 0.04
C LEU A 552 24.08 3.99 1.23
N SER A 553 24.41 5.26 1.06
CA SER A 553 24.97 6.07 2.14
C SER A 553 23.88 6.88 2.83
N LYS A 554 23.96 6.97 4.16
CA LYS A 554 23.04 7.83 4.94
C LYS A 554 23.09 9.28 4.40
N PRO A 555 21.93 9.92 4.21
CA PRO A 555 21.91 11.35 3.93
C PRO A 555 22.64 12.07 5.08
N LYS A 556 23.54 13.00 4.74
CA LYS A 556 24.35 13.74 5.74
C LYS A 556 23.51 14.57 6.71
N LYS A 557 22.27 14.87 6.37
CA LYS A 557 21.28 15.57 7.21
C LYS A 557 19.93 14.88 7.05
N GLN A 558 19.69 13.88 7.89
CA GLN A 558 18.36 13.35 8.07
C GLN A 558 17.67 14.22 9.12
N THR A 559 16.54 14.80 8.78
CA THR A 559 15.80 15.75 9.62
C THR A 559 14.42 15.24 10.01
N TRP A 560 14.24 13.92 10.13
CA TRP A 560 12.99 13.36 10.63
C TRP A 560 13.09 13.08 12.13
N ASP A 561 12.22 13.73 12.90
CA ASP A 561 12.01 13.45 14.32
C ASP A 561 10.64 12.79 14.48
N LYS A 562 10.66 11.54 14.89
CA LYS A 562 9.48 10.70 15.08
C LYS A 562 8.62 11.13 16.27
N GLU A 563 9.23 11.68 17.30
CA GLU A 563 8.51 12.09 18.53
C GLU A 563 7.69 13.36 18.30
N THR A 564 8.24 14.29 17.54
CA THR A 564 7.58 15.55 17.21
C THR A 564 6.90 15.55 15.85
N PHE A 565 7.01 14.46 15.08
CA PHE A 565 6.55 14.39 13.69
C PHE A 565 7.06 15.56 12.84
N SER A 566 8.32 15.95 13.02
CA SER A 566 8.91 17.08 12.30
C SER A 566 10.03 16.65 11.36
N GLY A 567 10.19 17.39 10.26
CA GLY A 567 11.20 17.12 9.24
C GLY A 567 10.67 16.32 8.03
N ASN A 568 11.56 15.61 7.32
CA ASN A 568 11.19 14.83 6.13
C ASN A 568 11.18 13.33 6.45
N PRO A 569 10.00 12.67 6.46
CA PRO A 569 9.87 11.26 6.80
C PRO A 569 10.25 10.31 5.67
N TYR A 570 10.44 10.78 4.43
CA TYR A 570 10.67 9.93 3.25
C TYR A 570 11.99 10.25 2.56
N TYR A 571 12.61 9.24 1.97
CA TYR A 571 13.78 9.41 1.10
C TYR A 571 13.43 10.16 -0.19
N SER A 572 12.28 9.86 -0.77
CA SER A 572 11.75 10.49 -1.98
C SER A 572 10.23 10.58 -1.91
N LEU A 573 9.67 11.61 -2.52
CA LEU A 573 8.24 11.87 -2.54
C LEU A 573 7.77 12.11 -3.97
N SER A 574 6.73 11.38 -4.41
CA SER A 574 6.06 11.55 -5.71
C SER A 574 4.70 12.19 -5.49
N TRP A 575 4.43 13.33 -6.10
CA TRP A 575 3.11 13.96 -6.10
C TRP A 575 2.26 13.48 -7.27
N GLY A 576 0.96 13.34 -7.04
CA GLY A 576 0.00 12.96 -8.05
C GLY A 576 -1.36 13.61 -7.86
N SER A 577 -2.09 13.71 -8.96
CA SER A 577 -3.46 14.17 -8.95
C SER A 577 -4.28 13.33 -9.93
N ALA A 578 -5.53 13.04 -9.57
CA ALA A 578 -6.46 12.33 -10.41
C ALA A 578 -7.76 13.15 -10.57
N VAL A 579 -8.31 13.11 -11.77
CA VAL A 579 -9.66 13.59 -12.07
C VAL A 579 -10.45 12.42 -12.61
N VAL A 580 -11.65 12.19 -12.06
CA VAL A 580 -12.60 11.19 -12.53
C VAL A 580 -13.88 11.88 -12.95
N GLU A 581 -14.38 11.56 -14.15
CA GLU A 581 -15.68 11.97 -14.64
C GLU A 581 -16.61 10.76 -14.64
N VAL A 582 -17.74 10.88 -13.94
CA VAL A 582 -18.74 9.81 -13.86
C VAL A 582 -20.05 10.23 -14.49
N GLU A 583 -20.81 9.22 -14.87
CA GLU A 583 -22.20 9.33 -15.28
C GLU A 583 -23.02 8.36 -14.43
N LEU A 584 -24.04 8.88 -13.74
CA LEU A 584 -24.91 8.11 -12.90
C LEU A 584 -26.27 7.94 -13.56
N ASP A 585 -26.68 6.68 -13.74
CA ASP A 585 -28.00 6.32 -14.24
C ASP A 585 -28.98 6.27 -13.07
N PRO A 586 -29.98 7.16 -13.04
CA PRO A 586 -30.94 7.22 -11.93
C PRO A 586 -32.00 6.13 -11.96
N ILE A 587 -32.12 5.37 -13.07
CA ILE A 587 -33.08 4.26 -13.21
C ILE A 587 -32.41 2.94 -12.81
N LEU A 588 -31.17 2.71 -13.26
CA LEU A 588 -30.43 1.50 -12.98
C LEU A 588 -29.61 1.59 -11.68
N TYR A 589 -29.53 2.78 -11.04
CA TYR A 589 -28.70 3.06 -9.89
C TYR A 589 -27.23 2.64 -10.08
N SER A 590 -26.73 2.81 -11.31
CA SER A 590 -25.39 2.43 -11.71
C SER A 590 -24.52 3.62 -12.00
N VAL A 591 -23.21 3.46 -11.79
CA VAL A 591 -22.19 4.47 -12.08
C VAL A 591 -21.33 3.99 -13.24
N HIS A 592 -21.15 4.86 -14.23
CA HIS A 592 -20.23 4.66 -15.35
C HIS A 592 -19.11 5.69 -15.29
N ILE A 593 -17.88 5.27 -15.57
CA ILE A 593 -16.71 6.16 -15.63
C ILE A 593 -16.49 6.57 -17.09
N ARG A 594 -16.79 7.84 -17.40
CA ARG A 594 -16.58 8.43 -18.73
C ARG A 594 -15.13 8.73 -19.02
N GLY A 595 -14.37 9.12 -17.98
CA GLY A 595 -12.96 9.42 -18.14
C GLY A 595 -12.20 9.48 -16.84
N ILE A 596 -10.93 9.11 -16.93
CA ILE A 596 -9.94 9.22 -15.88
C ILE A 596 -8.75 9.99 -16.45
N TRP A 597 -8.36 11.04 -15.78
CA TRP A 597 -7.13 11.78 -16.04
C TRP A 597 -6.22 11.63 -14.83
N ILE A 598 -4.94 11.34 -15.08
CA ILE A 598 -3.93 11.15 -14.05
C ILE A 598 -2.72 11.99 -14.42
N SER A 599 -2.22 12.78 -13.50
CA SER A 599 -0.98 13.55 -13.62
C SER A 599 -0.08 13.21 -12.44
N VAL A 600 1.15 12.77 -12.70
CA VAL A 600 2.07 12.28 -11.67
C VAL A 600 3.49 12.80 -11.90
N ASP A 601 4.16 13.20 -10.81
CA ASP A 601 5.58 13.53 -10.80
C ASP A 601 6.42 12.24 -10.76
N VAL A 602 7.15 12.01 -11.81
CA VAL A 602 7.96 10.78 -12.00
C VAL A 602 9.46 11.02 -11.79
N GLY A 603 9.86 12.25 -11.46
CA GLY A 603 11.27 12.63 -11.57
C GLY A 603 11.74 12.50 -13.02
N LYS A 604 12.93 11.96 -13.23
CA LYS A 604 13.42 11.63 -14.56
C LYS A 604 12.77 10.33 -15.06
N VAL A 605 12.13 10.37 -16.24
CA VAL A 605 11.51 9.19 -16.85
C VAL A 605 12.58 8.18 -17.28
N LEU A 606 12.49 6.95 -16.75
CA LEU A 606 13.36 5.82 -17.17
C LEU A 606 12.81 5.12 -18.41
N ASN A 607 11.50 4.82 -18.37
CA ASN A 607 10.78 4.16 -19.46
C ASN A 607 9.31 4.58 -19.42
N GLU A 608 8.91 5.48 -20.32
CA GLU A 608 7.56 6.03 -20.37
C GLU A 608 6.48 4.95 -20.55
N LYS A 609 6.72 3.97 -21.43
CA LYS A 609 5.76 2.90 -21.70
C LYS A 609 5.52 2.04 -20.47
N GLN A 610 6.58 1.66 -19.77
CA GLN A 610 6.47 0.85 -18.54
C GLN A 610 5.83 1.64 -17.40
N ALA A 611 6.18 2.92 -17.24
CA ALA A 611 5.54 3.79 -16.25
C ALA A 611 4.03 3.88 -16.46
N LYS A 612 3.58 4.14 -17.71
CA LYS A 612 2.15 4.18 -18.05
C LYS A 612 1.46 2.83 -17.87
N LEU A 613 2.11 1.72 -18.20
CA LEU A 613 1.56 0.37 -17.99
C LEU A 613 1.41 0.05 -16.51
N SER A 614 2.38 0.44 -15.67
CA SER A 614 2.29 0.27 -14.22
C SER A 614 1.10 1.04 -13.64
N ILE A 615 0.91 2.29 -14.07
CA ILE A 615 -0.23 3.10 -13.66
C ILE A 615 -1.55 2.45 -14.10
N LEU A 616 -1.66 2.00 -15.36
CA LEU A 616 -2.87 1.36 -15.89
C LEU A 616 -3.26 0.11 -15.12
N ARG A 617 -2.29 -0.74 -14.74
CA ARG A 617 -2.56 -1.92 -13.93
C ARG A 617 -3.18 -1.56 -12.58
N ASN A 618 -2.65 -0.52 -11.92
CA ASN A 618 -3.20 -0.07 -10.65
C ASN A 618 -4.59 0.58 -10.82
N VAL A 619 -4.83 1.27 -11.93
CA VAL A 619 -6.16 1.78 -12.26
C VAL A 619 -7.15 0.63 -12.43
N ASP A 620 -6.83 -0.39 -13.22
CA ASP A 620 -7.72 -1.55 -13.46
C ASP A 620 -8.04 -2.29 -12.14
N ASP A 621 -7.05 -2.44 -11.28
CA ASP A 621 -7.21 -3.05 -9.98
C ASP A 621 -8.16 -2.24 -9.07
N ILE A 622 -7.96 -0.94 -8.95
CA ILE A 622 -8.82 -0.06 -8.17
C ILE A 622 -10.24 -0.09 -8.72
N LEU A 623 -10.42 0.02 -10.05
CA LEU A 623 -11.73 0.01 -10.68
C LEU A 623 -12.52 -1.28 -10.41
N SER A 624 -11.83 -2.39 -10.23
CA SER A 624 -12.47 -3.67 -9.88
C SER A 624 -13.07 -3.69 -8.47
N ASN A 625 -12.68 -2.75 -7.60
CA ASN A 625 -13.01 -2.73 -6.17
C ASN A 625 -13.75 -1.46 -5.70
N LEU A 626 -14.01 -0.46 -6.58
CA LEU A 626 -14.66 0.79 -6.17
C LEU A 626 -16.17 0.64 -5.88
N VAL A 627 -16.84 -0.33 -6.49
CA VAL A 627 -18.28 -0.61 -6.29
C VAL A 627 -18.45 -2.06 -5.91
N GLU A 628 -19.22 -2.31 -4.87
CA GLU A 628 -19.48 -3.67 -4.37
C GLU A 628 -20.08 -4.57 -5.45
N GLY A 629 -19.42 -5.69 -5.77
CA GLY A 629 -19.88 -6.69 -6.72
C GLY A 629 -19.89 -6.26 -8.21
N HIS A 630 -19.46 -5.05 -8.54
CA HIS A 630 -19.52 -4.52 -9.89
C HIS A 630 -18.19 -3.89 -10.34
N PRO A 631 -17.33 -4.65 -11.02
CA PRO A 631 -16.10 -4.10 -11.61
C PRO A 631 -16.42 -2.96 -12.60
N LEU A 632 -15.82 -1.81 -12.37
CA LEU A 632 -15.99 -0.66 -13.27
C LEU A 632 -14.97 -0.71 -14.42
N LYS A 633 -15.34 -0.04 -15.52
CA LYS A 633 -14.44 0.24 -16.65
C LYS A 633 -14.55 1.71 -17.01
N ALA A 634 -13.43 2.30 -17.41
CA ALA A 634 -13.41 3.67 -17.90
C ALA A 634 -13.44 3.70 -19.43
N GLU A 635 -14.25 4.59 -20.01
CA GLU A 635 -14.29 4.80 -21.47
C GLU A 635 -12.97 5.40 -21.99
N LYS A 636 -12.34 6.25 -21.18
CA LYS A 636 -11.09 6.93 -21.51
C LYS A 636 -10.18 7.01 -20.28
N ILE A 637 -8.90 6.69 -20.47
CA ILE A 637 -7.86 6.92 -19.48
C ILE A 637 -6.73 7.73 -20.13
N GLN A 638 -6.37 8.85 -19.52
CA GLN A 638 -5.28 9.71 -19.96
C GLN A 638 -4.25 9.87 -18.83
N ILE A 639 -3.00 9.52 -19.11
CA ILE A 639 -1.90 9.57 -18.15
C ILE A 639 -0.86 10.57 -18.63
N ASN A 640 -0.53 11.53 -17.79
CA ASN A 640 0.46 12.55 -18.01
C ASN A 640 1.59 12.41 -16.99
N LEU A 641 2.80 12.19 -17.47
CA LEU A 641 4.01 12.11 -16.65
C LEU A 641 4.62 13.51 -16.60
N VAL A 642 4.73 14.07 -15.41
CA VAL A 642 5.39 15.35 -15.16
C VAL A 642 6.84 15.03 -14.82
N GLU A 643 7.74 15.37 -15.74
CA GLU A 643 9.17 15.22 -15.53
C GLU A 643 9.73 16.35 -14.68
N THR A 644 10.62 16.02 -13.77
CA THR A 644 11.38 16.97 -12.96
C THR A 644 12.86 16.62 -13.02
N GLN A 645 13.73 17.52 -12.53
CA GLN A 645 15.17 17.27 -12.48
C GLN A 645 15.59 16.28 -11.36
N SER A 646 14.61 15.76 -10.60
CA SER A 646 14.88 14.80 -9.54
C SER A 646 15.20 13.42 -10.10
N GLU A 647 15.81 12.57 -9.26
CA GLU A 647 16.00 11.15 -9.59
C GLU A 647 14.65 10.46 -9.84
N PRO A 648 14.64 9.32 -10.55
CA PRO A 648 13.43 8.56 -10.83
C PRO A 648 12.65 8.24 -9.56
N LYS A 649 11.33 8.41 -9.61
CA LYS A 649 10.41 8.19 -8.50
C LYS A 649 9.49 7.00 -8.77
N GLN A 650 9.06 6.33 -7.71
CA GLN A 650 8.08 5.25 -7.83
C GLN A 650 6.66 5.82 -8.01
N LEU A 651 5.77 5.06 -8.64
CA LEU A 651 4.42 5.50 -9.01
C LEU A 651 3.31 4.58 -8.49
N GLY A 652 3.65 3.34 -8.10
CA GLY A 652 2.67 2.27 -7.88
C GLY A 652 1.58 2.64 -6.86
N GLU A 653 1.97 3.05 -5.67
CA GLU A 653 1.05 3.32 -4.57
C GLU A 653 0.31 4.64 -4.72
N LEU A 654 0.86 5.58 -5.47
CA LEU A 654 0.28 6.89 -5.67
C LEU A 654 -1.14 6.83 -6.25
N ILE A 655 -1.41 5.85 -7.11
CA ILE A 655 -2.72 5.71 -7.75
C ILE A 655 -3.79 5.30 -6.73
N TYR A 656 -3.44 4.45 -5.75
CA TYR A 656 -4.34 4.09 -4.64
C TYR A 656 -4.64 5.28 -3.72
N ASN A 657 -3.72 6.25 -3.65
CA ASN A 657 -3.90 7.45 -2.83
C ASN A 657 -4.79 8.51 -3.49
N ILE A 658 -4.88 8.54 -4.84
CA ILE A 658 -5.60 9.60 -5.57
C ILE A 658 -6.91 9.14 -6.21
N LEU A 659 -6.95 7.94 -6.80
CA LEU A 659 -8.08 7.54 -7.65
C LEU A 659 -9.37 7.25 -6.86
N PRO A 660 -9.35 6.55 -5.70
CA PRO A 660 -10.56 6.31 -4.92
C PRO A 660 -11.25 7.59 -4.47
N ALA A 661 -10.47 8.58 -4.00
CA ALA A 661 -11.00 9.87 -3.58
C ALA A 661 -11.56 10.67 -4.76
N ALA A 662 -10.88 10.71 -5.90
CA ALA A 662 -11.37 11.38 -7.10
C ALA A 662 -12.70 10.79 -7.59
N PHE A 663 -12.84 9.45 -7.54
CA PHE A 663 -14.09 8.76 -7.86
C PHE A 663 -15.20 9.13 -6.87
N ALA A 664 -14.95 9.03 -5.57
CA ALA A 664 -15.90 9.38 -4.52
C ALA A 664 -16.36 10.86 -4.63
N ASN A 665 -15.43 11.76 -4.94
CA ASN A 665 -15.73 13.19 -5.14
C ASN A 665 -16.60 13.43 -6.37
N ALA A 666 -16.41 12.68 -7.45
CA ALA A 666 -17.25 12.76 -8.62
C ALA A 666 -18.69 12.31 -8.33
N VAL A 667 -18.85 11.19 -7.61
CA VAL A 667 -20.16 10.68 -7.18
C VAL A 667 -20.82 11.65 -6.17
N SER A 668 -20.04 12.19 -5.22
CA SER A 668 -20.51 13.18 -4.25
C SER A 668 -21.10 14.43 -4.92
N LEU A 669 -20.48 14.87 -6.02
CA LEU A 669 -20.98 16.01 -6.78
C LEU A 669 -22.35 15.73 -7.42
N VAL A 670 -22.54 14.53 -8.00
CA VAL A 670 -23.83 14.12 -8.60
C VAL A 670 -24.93 14.04 -7.55
N LEU A 671 -24.63 13.36 -6.44
CA LEU A 671 -25.60 13.10 -5.38
C LEU A 671 -25.82 14.30 -4.44
N ASN A 672 -25.01 15.35 -4.57
CA ASN A 672 -24.93 16.46 -3.62
C ASN A 672 -24.80 15.97 -2.16
N LYS A 673 -24.16 14.83 -1.97
CA LYS A 673 -23.96 14.16 -0.68
C LYS A 673 -22.56 13.60 -0.59
N THR A 674 -21.89 13.82 0.52
CA THR A 674 -20.53 13.32 0.74
C THR A 674 -20.52 11.79 0.77
N ILE A 675 -19.68 11.18 -0.08
CA ILE A 675 -19.39 9.75 -0.02
C ILE A 675 -18.35 9.52 1.06
N THR A 676 -18.75 8.79 2.10
CA THR A 676 -17.93 8.56 3.29
C THR A 676 -17.44 7.11 3.43
N LYS A 677 -17.87 6.22 2.52
CA LYS A 677 -17.48 4.81 2.54
C LYS A 677 -17.14 4.32 1.13
N LEU A 678 -16.06 3.56 1.03
CA LEU A 678 -15.70 2.76 -0.15
C LEU A 678 -15.44 1.31 0.29
N PRO A 679 -15.77 0.29 -0.52
CA PRO A 679 -16.48 0.34 -1.80
C PRO A 679 -17.86 0.97 -1.71
N LEU A 680 -18.30 1.58 -2.82
CA LEU A 680 -19.63 2.17 -2.91
C LEU A 680 -20.67 1.05 -3.05
N SER A 681 -21.65 0.98 -2.15
CA SER A 681 -22.75 0.04 -2.26
C SER A 681 -23.86 0.57 -3.15
N GLY A 682 -24.61 -0.34 -3.81
CA GLY A 682 -25.81 0.03 -4.56
C GLY A 682 -26.86 0.72 -3.69
N ASP A 683 -26.96 0.34 -2.41
CA ASP A 683 -27.86 0.99 -1.43
C ASP A 683 -27.49 2.45 -1.20
N THR A 684 -26.19 2.79 -1.17
CA THR A 684 -25.75 4.19 -1.02
C THR A 684 -26.19 5.04 -2.20
N ILE A 685 -26.11 4.51 -3.43
CA ILE A 685 -26.57 5.22 -4.64
C ILE A 685 -28.08 5.36 -4.61
N TYR A 686 -28.80 4.26 -4.31
CA TYR A 686 -30.26 4.26 -4.21
C TYR A 686 -30.78 5.29 -3.18
N ARG A 687 -30.23 5.28 -1.98
CA ARG A 687 -30.62 6.25 -0.92
C ARG A 687 -30.25 7.68 -1.30
N GLY A 688 -29.06 7.89 -1.88
CA GLY A 688 -28.65 9.22 -2.34
C GLY A 688 -29.64 9.82 -3.33
N ILE A 689 -30.19 9.00 -4.25
CA ILE A 689 -31.18 9.45 -5.22
C ILE A 689 -32.57 9.63 -4.58
N THR A 690 -33.01 8.68 -3.75
CA THR A 690 -34.40 8.63 -3.25
C THR A 690 -34.66 9.51 -2.03
N GLU A 691 -33.70 9.72 -1.16
CA GLU A 691 -33.83 10.64 0.00
C GLU A 691 -33.92 12.07 -0.45
N GLU A 692 -33.16 12.47 -1.44
CA GLU A 692 -33.21 13.77 -2.06
C GLU A 692 -34.59 14.02 -2.71
N TRP A 693 -35.18 13.02 -3.36
CA TRP A 693 -36.53 13.17 -3.90
C TRP A 693 -37.62 13.37 -2.81
N LYS A 694 -37.48 12.67 -1.67
CA LYS A 694 -38.44 12.83 -0.56
C LYS A 694 -38.37 14.22 0.05
N SER A 695 -37.21 14.82 0.16
CA SER A 695 -37.03 16.16 0.68
C SER A 695 -37.64 17.26 -0.21
N HIS A 696 -37.86 17.00 -1.50
CA HIS A 696 -38.51 17.92 -2.43
C HIS A 696 -40.01 17.71 -2.55
N LEU A 697 -40.55 16.59 -2.01
CA LEU A 697 -41.98 16.31 -1.97
C LEU A 697 -42.66 16.73 -0.65
N SER A 698 -41.87 17.02 0.38
CA SER A 698 -42.29 17.57 1.67
C SER A 698 -42.14 19.10 1.68
#